data_963dfc4cc1bb0633d125b98cad9cf8db
#
_entry.id   963dfc4cc1bb0633d125b98cad9cf8db
#
_cell.length_a   1.000
_cell.length_b   1.000
_cell.length_c   1.000
_cell.angle_alpha   90.00
_cell.angle_beta   90.00
_cell.angle_gamma   90.00
#
_symmetry.space_group_name_H-M   'P 1'
#
loop_
_entity.id
_entity.type
_entity.pdbx_description
1 polymer ?
#
loop_
_entity_poly.entity_id
_entity_poly.type
_entity_poly.pdbx_seq_one_letter_code
_entity_poly.pdbx_strand_id
1 'polypeptide(L)'
;MKKKYMILLSALSLASSTFAQTWIWYPGDYEIWLGNQMNNRRTERGAFFPPFWKTDSHYVVVEFSKQLNLSEPEEIFIAAEGKYNVKLDGKLQFGMPETMLLPAGKHNLNIKVWNQATPPTIYVKGKTVNSDSSWRVTYEDKEWIDESGKASDTSATIYMDAGCWNFDGATQRPSQFSLMREPQQPVTKTEQPEGGILYDFGKETFGFITLKNLSGKGKIEIYYGESPEEAKDKAYCETLDKLLLEPGQVTDLAIRSTSPLSNSENEYTLENSKAFRYVYVTHEPSVQIGEVSMQYEYLPEEYRGNFRCNDEELNRIWEVGAYTMHLTTREFFIDGIKRDRWVWSGDAIQSYLMNYYLFFDNESVKRTIWLLRGKDPVTSHSNTIMDYTFYWFLSVYDYYMYSGDRHFVNQLYPRMQTMMDYVLGRTNKNGMVEGMTGDWVFVDWADGYLDKKGELSFEQILFCRSLETMALCAELVGDANGKQKYEKLAAALKAKLEPAFWNNEKQAFVHNCVNGQQSDAVTRYANMFSVFFQYLNEDKQQAIKQSVLLNDSILKITTPYMRFYELEALCALGEQDAVMKEMKAYWGGMLKEGATSFWEKYNSEETGTQHLAMYDRPYGKSLCHAWGASPIYLLGKYYLGVKPVKEGYKEFAIAPVLGGLKWMEGTVPTPNGNIHVYMNSKTMKVKATEGKGYLTIKSRRPPKANIGTPEKVSEGVWRLWIDSPEERIVTYHL
;
A
#
# COMPACT_ATOMS: atom_id res chain seq x y z
N MET A 1 31.47 50.95 -38.01
CA MET A 1 30.98 50.38 -36.74
C MET A 1 29.74 49.55 -37.05
N LYS A 2 29.90 48.22 -37.25
CA LYS A 2 28.80 47.29 -37.54
C LYS A 2 28.42 46.55 -36.28
N LYS A 3 27.22 46.79 -35.72
CA LYS A 3 26.64 45.99 -34.62
C LYS A 3 26.11 44.67 -35.21
N LYS A 4 26.68 43.56 -34.77
CA LYS A 4 26.14 42.20 -35.03
C LYS A 4 25.02 41.94 -33.99
N TYR A 5 23.83 41.73 -34.44
CA TYR A 5 22.77 41.14 -33.63
C TYR A 5 22.93 39.62 -33.67
N MET A 6 23.19 39.06 -32.53
CA MET A 6 23.19 37.60 -32.30
C MET A 6 21.78 37.23 -31.89
N ILE A 7 21.08 36.56 -32.81
CA ILE A 7 19.75 35.95 -32.53
C ILE A 7 20.02 34.68 -31.75
N LEU A 8 19.62 34.67 -30.48
CA LEU A 8 19.58 33.48 -29.65
C LEU A 8 18.29 32.70 -30.02
N LEU A 9 18.42 31.64 -30.80
CA LEU A 9 17.35 30.64 -30.94
C LEU A 9 17.30 29.85 -29.63
N SER A 10 16.30 30.13 -28.81
CA SER A 10 15.91 29.24 -27.70
C SER A 10 15.23 28.03 -28.33
N ALA A 11 15.93 26.91 -28.40
CA ALA A 11 15.33 25.61 -28.66
C ALA A 11 14.44 25.27 -27.45
N LEU A 12 13.13 25.44 -27.58
CA LEU A 12 12.19 24.75 -26.72
C LEU A 12 12.35 23.25 -27.02
N SER A 13 13.08 22.55 -26.16
CA SER A 13 12.97 21.10 -26.08
C SER A 13 11.59 20.79 -25.49
N LEU A 14 10.65 20.48 -26.38
CA LEU A 14 9.49 19.67 -26.03
C LEU A 14 10.06 18.34 -25.50
N ALA A 15 10.13 18.20 -24.19
CA ALA A 15 10.29 16.90 -23.56
C ALA A 15 9.02 16.11 -23.90
N SER A 16 9.04 15.39 -25.04
CA SER A 16 8.15 14.26 -25.24
C SER A 16 8.50 13.29 -24.10
N SER A 17 7.60 13.09 -23.16
CA SER A 17 7.63 11.95 -22.26
C SER A 17 7.62 10.71 -23.16
N THR A 18 8.78 10.20 -23.50
CA THR A 18 8.94 8.86 -24.05
C THR A 18 8.50 7.94 -22.95
N PHE A 19 7.28 7.40 -23.06
CA PHE A 19 6.87 6.28 -22.24
C PHE A 19 7.95 5.20 -22.41
N ALA A 20 8.55 4.77 -21.30
CA ALA A 20 9.53 3.72 -21.34
C ALA A 20 8.84 2.48 -21.89
N GLN A 21 9.45 1.86 -22.89
CA GLN A 21 9.00 0.61 -23.48
C GLN A 21 8.99 -0.48 -22.41
N THR A 22 7.86 -1.21 -22.28
CA THR A 22 7.68 -2.20 -21.22
C THR A 22 6.79 -3.36 -21.66
N TRP A 23 6.72 -4.42 -20.88
CA TRP A 23 5.69 -5.44 -21.00
C TRP A 23 4.33 -4.84 -20.66
N ILE A 24 3.28 -5.28 -21.39
CA ILE A 24 1.91 -4.84 -21.20
C ILE A 24 0.96 -6.04 -21.12
N TRP A 25 -0.13 -5.86 -20.35
CA TRP A 25 -1.15 -6.90 -20.08
C TRP A 25 -2.53 -6.30 -19.93
N TYR A 26 -3.56 -7.14 -19.75
CA TYR A 26 -4.89 -6.70 -19.35
C TYR A 26 -4.86 -6.25 -17.87
N PRO A 27 -5.23 -5.01 -17.56
CA PRO A 27 -5.07 -4.45 -16.21
C PRO A 27 -5.76 -5.28 -15.14
N GLY A 28 -5.05 -5.63 -14.08
CA GLY A 28 -5.52 -6.46 -12.98
C GLY A 28 -5.15 -7.95 -13.09
N ASP A 29 -5.01 -8.51 -14.30
CA ASP A 29 -4.73 -9.94 -14.45
C ASP A 29 -3.33 -10.31 -13.97
N TYR A 30 -2.32 -9.50 -14.32
CA TYR A 30 -0.96 -9.75 -13.85
C TYR A 30 -0.83 -9.57 -12.33
N GLU A 31 -1.48 -8.56 -11.79
CA GLU A 31 -1.47 -8.28 -10.36
C GLU A 31 -2.13 -9.42 -9.56
N ILE A 32 -3.25 -9.98 -10.05
CA ILE A 32 -3.92 -11.14 -9.44
C ILE A 32 -3.02 -12.39 -9.52
N TRP A 33 -2.39 -12.62 -10.67
CA TRP A 33 -1.45 -13.73 -10.82
C TRP A 33 -0.27 -13.60 -9.86
N LEU A 34 0.35 -12.42 -9.78
CA LEU A 34 1.49 -12.14 -8.91
C LEU A 34 1.12 -12.30 -7.43
N GLY A 35 -0.06 -11.82 -7.04
CA GLY A 35 -0.58 -12.01 -5.69
C GLY A 35 -0.75 -13.50 -5.34
N ASN A 36 -1.23 -14.32 -6.27
CA ASN A 36 -1.31 -15.76 -6.08
C ASN A 36 0.08 -16.40 -5.95
N GLN A 37 1.09 -15.94 -6.73
CA GLN A 37 2.47 -16.43 -6.58
C GLN A 37 3.06 -16.06 -5.22
N MET A 38 2.78 -14.86 -4.72
CA MET A 38 3.20 -14.43 -3.39
C MET A 38 2.58 -15.33 -2.30
N ASN A 39 1.31 -15.68 -2.41
CA ASN A 39 0.62 -16.53 -1.45
C ASN A 39 1.13 -17.97 -1.41
N ASN A 40 1.59 -18.51 -2.54
CA ASN A 40 2.17 -19.86 -2.59
C ASN A 40 3.42 -20.01 -1.72
N ARG A 41 4.13 -18.92 -1.50
CA ARG A 41 5.33 -18.90 -0.64
C ARG A 41 4.99 -18.75 0.84
N ARG A 42 3.70 -18.71 1.18
CA ARG A 42 3.20 -18.64 2.53
C ARG A 42 3.22 -20.01 3.17
N THR A 43 3.94 -20.16 4.25
CA THR A 43 4.02 -21.39 5.03
C THR A 43 3.72 -21.09 6.50
N GLU A 44 2.45 -21.20 6.85
CA GLU A 44 2.02 -21.24 8.23
C GLU A 44 1.76 -22.68 8.64
N ARG A 45 1.77 -22.94 9.93
CA ARG A 45 1.43 -24.26 10.46
C ARG A 45 0.00 -24.65 10.01
N GLY A 46 -0.08 -25.69 9.17
CA GLY A 46 -1.34 -26.24 8.65
C GLY A 46 -2.05 -25.42 7.56
N ALA A 47 -1.50 -24.31 7.12
CA ALA A 47 -2.05 -23.55 6.01
C ALA A 47 -1.38 -23.92 4.69
N PHE A 48 -2.19 -24.22 3.68
CA PHE A 48 -1.76 -24.50 2.33
C PHE A 48 -2.67 -23.76 1.35
N PHE A 49 -2.10 -22.91 0.49
CA PHE A 49 -2.83 -22.16 -0.53
C PHE A 49 -2.27 -22.54 -1.90
N PRO A 50 -3.04 -23.34 -2.69
CA PRO A 50 -2.59 -23.71 -4.02
C PRO A 50 -2.54 -22.50 -4.96
N PRO A 51 -1.56 -22.46 -5.87
CA PRO A 51 -1.41 -21.37 -6.83
C PRO A 51 -2.50 -21.42 -7.90
N PHE A 52 -3.25 -20.36 -8.05
CA PHE A 52 -4.10 -20.16 -9.21
C PHE A 52 -4.35 -18.66 -9.43
N TRP A 53 -4.27 -18.20 -10.64
CA TRP A 53 -4.64 -16.83 -11.00
C TRP A 53 -6.00 -16.76 -11.69
N LYS A 54 -6.50 -17.91 -12.15
CA LYS A 54 -7.82 -18.08 -12.73
C LYS A 54 -8.50 -19.33 -12.12
N THR A 55 -9.74 -19.20 -11.73
CA THR A 55 -10.49 -20.28 -11.06
C THR A 55 -11.00 -21.36 -12.04
N ASP A 56 -11.13 -21.01 -13.31
CA ASP A 56 -11.47 -21.94 -14.38
C ASP A 56 -10.22 -22.39 -15.15
N SER A 57 -10.29 -23.52 -15.83
CA SER A 57 -9.19 -24.09 -16.60
C SER A 57 -9.08 -23.55 -18.04
N HIS A 58 -9.84 -22.54 -18.39
CA HIS A 58 -9.86 -21.99 -19.74
C HIS A 58 -8.64 -21.13 -20.02
N TYR A 59 -8.23 -21.10 -21.28
CA TYR A 59 -7.24 -20.14 -21.74
C TYR A 59 -7.79 -18.71 -21.60
N VAL A 60 -6.95 -17.83 -21.15
CA VAL A 60 -7.25 -16.40 -21.21
C VAL A 60 -6.82 -15.89 -22.58
N VAL A 61 -7.71 -15.21 -23.26
CA VAL A 61 -7.48 -14.62 -24.59
C VAL A 61 -7.60 -13.11 -24.47
N VAL A 62 -6.54 -12.40 -24.83
CA VAL A 62 -6.45 -10.94 -24.75
C VAL A 62 -6.00 -10.40 -26.10
N GLU A 63 -6.67 -9.37 -26.60
CA GLU A 63 -6.24 -8.67 -27.81
C GLU A 63 -5.70 -7.28 -27.47
N PHE A 64 -4.46 -7.03 -27.87
CA PHE A 64 -3.81 -5.72 -27.82
C PHE A 64 -3.93 -5.03 -29.16
N SER A 65 -4.26 -3.74 -29.18
CA SER A 65 -4.42 -2.96 -30.39
C SER A 65 -3.74 -1.60 -30.30
N LYS A 66 -3.15 -1.17 -31.42
CA LYS A 66 -2.51 0.13 -31.58
C LYS A 66 -2.81 0.70 -32.95
N GLN A 67 -3.29 1.93 -32.97
CA GLN A 67 -3.37 2.71 -34.21
C GLN A 67 -2.02 3.36 -34.47
N LEU A 68 -1.50 3.18 -35.67
CA LEU A 68 -0.19 3.65 -36.11
C LEU A 68 -0.34 4.74 -37.16
N ASN A 69 0.62 5.65 -37.17
CA ASN A 69 0.77 6.64 -38.26
C ASN A 69 2.27 6.82 -38.54
N LEU A 70 2.81 5.99 -39.43
CA LEU A 70 4.24 5.86 -39.68
C LEU A 70 4.64 6.72 -40.89
N SER A 71 5.65 7.57 -40.72
CA SER A 71 6.23 8.39 -41.82
C SER A 71 7.11 7.58 -42.76
N GLU A 72 7.70 6.48 -42.27
CA GLU A 72 8.57 5.56 -42.99
C GLU A 72 8.30 4.13 -42.57
N PRO A 73 8.67 3.11 -43.34
CA PRO A 73 8.61 1.71 -42.89
C PRO A 73 9.46 1.49 -41.66
N GLU A 74 8.96 0.69 -40.72
CA GLU A 74 9.63 0.42 -39.44
C GLU A 74 9.60 -1.07 -39.12
N GLU A 75 10.74 -1.63 -38.76
CA GLU A 75 10.81 -3.00 -38.20
C GLU A 75 10.54 -2.99 -36.72
N ILE A 76 9.65 -3.87 -36.29
CA ILE A 76 9.35 -4.11 -34.87
C ILE A 76 9.75 -5.51 -34.44
N PHE A 77 10.19 -5.65 -33.19
CA PHE A 77 10.38 -6.91 -32.49
C PHE A 77 9.17 -7.17 -31.59
N ILE A 78 8.70 -8.42 -31.51
CA ILE A 78 7.56 -8.85 -30.68
C ILE A 78 8.00 -10.04 -29.80
N ALA A 79 7.80 -9.92 -28.49
CA ALA A 79 7.85 -11.05 -27.57
C ALA A 79 6.51 -11.17 -26.82
N ALA A 80 6.15 -12.37 -26.40
CA ALA A 80 4.92 -12.63 -25.68
C ALA A 80 5.08 -13.72 -24.61
N GLU A 81 4.25 -13.63 -23.57
CA GLU A 81 3.99 -14.77 -22.67
C GLU A 81 2.66 -15.40 -23.09
N GLY A 82 2.76 -16.47 -23.81
CA GLY A 82 1.67 -17.17 -24.46
C GLY A 82 1.89 -17.36 -25.96
N LYS A 83 0.97 -18.08 -26.58
CA LYS A 83 0.89 -18.15 -28.04
C LYS A 83 0.17 -16.91 -28.56
N TYR A 84 0.55 -16.46 -29.76
CA TYR A 84 -0.05 -15.24 -30.30
C TYR A 84 -0.20 -15.29 -31.82
N ASN A 85 -1.04 -14.42 -32.32
CA ASN A 85 -1.09 -14.07 -33.73
C ASN A 85 -1.11 -12.54 -33.90
N VAL A 86 -0.70 -12.09 -35.07
CA VAL A 86 -0.63 -10.67 -35.42
C VAL A 86 -1.51 -10.39 -36.61
N LYS A 87 -2.31 -9.33 -36.55
CA LYS A 87 -3.06 -8.79 -37.69
C LYS A 87 -2.62 -7.35 -37.95
N LEU A 88 -2.36 -7.06 -39.20
CA LEU A 88 -2.15 -5.71 -39.68
C LEU A 88 -3.29 -5.34 -40.65
N ASP A 89 -4.07 -4.31 -40.34
CA ASP A 89 -5.26 -3.90 -41.05
C ASP A 89 -6.25 -5.05 -41.30
N GLY A 90 -6.43 -5.88 -40.25
CA GLY A 90 -7.29 -7.05 -40.29
C GLY A 90 -6.72 -8.27 -41.02
N LYS A 91 -5.56 -8.17 -41.68
CA LYS A 91 -4.91 -9.27 -42.38
C LYS A 91 -3.97 -10.04 -41.44
N LEU A 92 -4.24 -11.33 -41.25
CA LEU A 92 -3.43 -12.20 -40.45
C LEU A 92 -2.02 -12.36 -41.02
N GLN A 93 -1.01 -12.18 -40.19
CA GLN A 93 0.37 -12.49 -40.51
C GLN A 93 0.63 -13.97 -40.21
N PHE A 94 1.44 -14.61 -41.05
CA PHE A 94 1.72 -16.04 -40.91
C PHE A 94 2.58 -16.33 -39.66
N GLY A 95 2.15 -17.32 -38.89
CA GLY A 95 2.88 -17.81 -37.71
C GLY A 95 2.81 -16.85 -36.51
N MET A 96 3.86 -16.89 -35.70
CA MET A 96 4.11 -15.98 -34.56
C MET A 96 5.40 -15.19 -34.88
N PRO A 97 5.31 -14.12 -35.66
CA PRO A 97 6.50 -13.40 -36.11
C PRO A 97 7.18 -12.67 -34.95
N GLU A 98 8.44 -13.05 -34.64
CA GLU A 98 9.25 -12.33 -33.66
C GLU A 98 9.71 -10.96 -34.18
N THR A 99 9.83 -10.82 -35.49
CA THR A 99 10.10 -9.54 -36.15
C THR A 99 9.15 -9.32 -37.32
N MET A 100 8.79 -8.07 -37.55
CA MET A 100 7.84 -7.70 -38.59
C MET A 100 8.14 -6.29 -39.13
N LEU A 101 8.15 -6.14 -40.45
CA LEU A 101 8.25 -4.84 -41.11
C LEU A 101 6.85 -4.23 -41.23
N LEU A 102 6.64 -3.08 -40.62
CA LEU A 102 5.45 -2.27 -40.72
C LEU A 102 5.64 -1.27 -41.91
N PRO A 103 4.71 -1.19 -42.87
CA PRO A 103 4.81 -0.21 -43.95
C PRO A 103 4.53 1.23 -43.45
N ALA A 104 4.98 2.21 -44.20
CA ALA A 104 4.61 3.60 -43.95
C ALA A 104 3.11 3.83 -44.18
N GLY A 105 2.52 4.74 -43.42
CA GLY A 105 1.09 5.08 -43.51
C GLY A 105 0.33 4.90 -42.21
N LYS A 106 -1.00 4.93 -42.32
CA LYS A 106 -1.92 4.67 -41.20
C LYS A 106 -2.28 3.19 -41.19
N HIS A 107 -2.05 2.55 -40.07
CA HIS A 107 -2.30 1.12 -39.88
C HIS A 107 -2.97 0.83 -38.53
N ASN A 108 -3.65 -0.30 -38.45
CA ASN A 108 -4.15 -0.84 -37.21
C ASN A 108 -3.43 -2.17 -36.96
N LEU A 109 -2.61 -2.18 -35.88
CA LEU A 109 -1.87 -3.37 -35.43
C LEU A 109 -2.64 -4.04 -34.28
N ASN A 110 -2.99 -5.32 -34.45
CA ASN A 110 -3.64 -6.13 -33.44
C ASN A 110 -2.77 -7.35 -33.14
N ILE A 111 -2.52 -7.61 -31.84
CA ILE A 111 -1.81 -8.78 -31.35
C ILE A 111 -2.72 -9.48 -30.37
N LYS A 112 -3.18 -10.69 -30.75
CA LYS A 112 -4.01 -11.54 -29.90
C LYS A 112 -3.12 -12.58 -29.24
N VAL A 113 -3.18 -12.66 -27.92
CA VAL A 113 -2.37 -13.56 -27.10
C VAL A 113 -3.26 -14.44 -26.25
N TRP A 114 -2.91 -15.72 -26.08
CA TRP A 114 -3.61 -16.66 -25.20
C TRP A 114 -2.64 -17.51 -24.39
N ASN A 115 -2.95 -17.65 -23.11
CA ASN A 115 -2.17 -18.45 -22.18
C ASN A 115 -3.06 -18.93 -21.04
N GLN A 116 -2.73 -20.08 -20.46
CA GLN A 116 -3.43 -20.65 -19.32
C GLN A 116 -2.61 -20.55 -18.02
N ALA A 117 -1.28 -20.71 -18.13
CA ALA A 117 -0.40 -20.77 -16.97
C ALA A 117 -0.07 -19.39 -16.38
N THR A 118 0.08 -18.39 -17.24
CA THR A 118 0.40 -17.01 -16.88
C THR A 118 -0.51 -16.04 -17.61
N PRO A 119 -0.69 -14.80 -17.14
CA PRO A 119 -1.43 -13.78 -17.88
C PRO A 119 -0.81 -13.53 -19.25
N PRO A 120 -1.62 -13.43 -20.32
CA PRO A 120 -1.12 -13.04 -21.63
C PRO A 120 -0.48 -11.65 -21.58
N THR A 121 0.78 -11.56 -21.96
CA THR A 121 1.54 -10.30 -21.98
C THR A 121 2.30 -10.17 -23.29
N ILE A 122 2.54 -8.94 -23.74
CA ILE A 122 3.39 -8.64 -24.89
C ILE A 122 4.43 -7.58 -24.57
N TYR A 123 5.53 -7.64 -25.31
CA TYR A 123 6.57 -6.63 -25.38
C TYR A 123 6.85 -6.33 -26.84
N VAL A 124 6.69 -5.08 -27.25
CA VAL A 124 6.93 -4.63 -28.63
C VAL A 124 8.01 -3.57 -28.63
N LYS A 125 9.00 -3.72 -29.49
CA LYS A 125 10.11 -2.78 -29.63
C LYS A 125 10.35 -2.44 -31.09
N GLY A 126 10.18 -1.17 -31.41
CA GLY A 126 10.57 -0.57 -32.67
C GLY A 126 11.29 0.76 -32.45
N LYS A 127 11.42 1.53 -33.49
CA LYS A 127 11.94 2.90 -33.45
C LYS A 127 10.93 3.86 -32.82
N THR A 128 9.67 3.77 -33.25
CA THR A 128 8.55 4.61 -32.79
C THR A 128 7.39 3.79 -32.22
N VAL A 129 7.25 2.54 -32.62
CA VAL A 129 6.20 1.63 -32.17
C VAL A 129 6.72 0.78 -31.00
N ASN A 130 6.39 1.21 -29.79
CA ASN A 130 6.78 0.53 -28.56
C ASN A 130 5.55 0.15 -27.73
N SER A 131 5.65 -0.93 -26.95
CA SER A 131 4.61 -1.30 -25.99
C SER A 131 4.66 -0.40 -24.76
N ASP A 132 3.54 0.20 -24.45
CA ASP A 132 3.31 1.08 -23.31
C ASP A 132 1.81 1.13 -22.96
N SER A 133 1.43 1.92 -21.97
CA SER A 133 0.04 2.10 -21.55
C SER A 133 -0.87 2.77 -22.59
N SER A 134 -0.35 3.26 -23.70
CA SER A 134 -1.16 3.83 -24.79
C SER A 134 -1.76 2.79 -25.75
N TRP A 135 -1.41 1.50 -25.57
CA TRP A 135 -2.08 0.42 -26.25
C TRP A 135 -3.46 0.19 -25.66
N ARG A 136 -4.43 -0.13 -26.52
CA ARG A 136 -5.75 -0.56 -26.08
C ARG A 136 -5.76 -2.08 -25.96
N VAL A 137 -6.43 -2.59 -24.94
CA VAL A 137 -6.51 -4.01 -24.66
C VAL A 137 -7.95 -4.40 -24.34
N THR A 138 -8.37 -5.57 -24.82
CA THR A 138 -9.68 -6.14 -24.54
C THR A 138 -9.56 -7.62 -24.20
N TYR A 139 -10.46 -8.07 -23.37
CA TYR A 139 -10.60 -9.46 -23.01
C TYR A 139 -11.51 -10.14 -24.03
N GLU A 140 -11.03 -11.20 -24.67
CA GLU A 140 -11.81 -11.99 -25.64
C GLU A 140 -12.21 -13.36 -25.12
N ASP A 141 -12.41 -13.54 -23.83
CA ASP A 141 -12.88 -14.79 -23.27
C ASP A 141 -14.39 -14.95 -23.57
N LYS A 142 -14.70 -15.07 -24.86
CA LYS A 142 -16.08 -15.27 -25.36
C LYS A 142 -16.54 -16.74 -25.30
N GLU A 143 -15.67 -17.63 -24.89
CA GLU A 143 -15.98 -19.06 -24.84
C GLU A 143 -16.49 -19.55 -23.49
N TRP A 144 -16.98 -18.63 -22.65
CA TRP A 144 -17.71 -19.06 -21.47
C TRP A 144 -19.04 -19.69 -21.93
N ILE A 145 -19.08 -20.98 -21.93
CA ILE A 145 -20.29 -21.76 -22.14
C ILE A 145 -20.90 -22.00 -20.77
N ASP A 146 -22.10 -21.48 -20.53
CA ASP A 146 -22.86 -21.75 -19.31
C ASP A 146 -23.28 -23.24 -19.22
N GLU A 147 -23.82 -23.62 -18.09
CA GLU A 147 -24.32 -25.02 -17.89
C GLU A 147 -25.36 -25.48 -18.92
N SER A 148 -25.95 -24.53 -19.65
CA SER A 148 -26.90 -24.84 -20.76
C SER A 148 -26.21 -25.01 -22.11
N GLY A 149 -24.92 -24.89 -22.19
CA GLY A 149 -24.15 -24.95 -23.44
C GLY A 149 -24.26 -23.70 -24.30
N LYS A 150 -24.71 -22.59 -23.72
CA LYS A 150 -24.88 -21.31 -24.41
C LYS A 150 -23.71 -20.37 -24.09
N ALA A 151 -23.07 -19.85 -25.12
CA ALA A 151 -22.04 -18.81 -24.92
C ALA A 151 -22.70 -17.56 -24.32
N SER A 152 -22.17 -17.08 -23.19
CA SER A 152 -22.63 -15.83 -22.57
C SER A 152 -22.07 -14.62 -23.35
N ASP A 153 -22.77 -14.23 -24.40
CA ASP A 153 -22.37 -13.15 -25.34
C ASP A 153 -22.97 -11.79 -24.93
N THR A 154 -23.15 -11.52 -23.67
CA THR A 154 -23.87 -10.32 -23.21
C THR A 154 -22.97 -9.21 -22.67
N SER A 155 -21.69 -9.43 -22.49
CA SER A 155 -20.79 -8.34 -22.09
C SER A 155 -20.29 -7.56 -23.32
N ALA A 156 -20.60 -6.28 -23.39
CA ALA A 156 -19.98 -5.39 -24.34
C ALA A 156 -18.44 -5.51 -24.25
N THR A 157 -17.77 -5.61 -25.38
CA THR A 157 -16.33 -5.64 -25.45
C THR A 157 -15.78 -4.33 -24.86
N ILE A 158 -15.19 -4.41 -23.69
CA ILE A 158 -14.59 -3.25 -23.01
C ILE A 158 -13.13 -3.14 -23.42
N TYR A 159 -12.77 -2.04 -24.08
CA TYR A 159 -11.39 -1.71 -24.38
C TYR A 159 -10.84 -0.82 -23.27
N MET A 160 -9.72 -1.24 -22.67
CA MET A 160 -9.00 -0.49 -21.63
C MET A 160 -7.63 -0.09 -22.16
N ASP A 161 -7.01 0.90 -21.52
CA ASP A 161 -5.59 1.13 -21.70
C ASP A 161 -4.81 -0.02 -21.08
N ALA A 162 -3.73 -0.48 -21.72
CA ALA A 162 -2.96 -1.61 -21.25
C ALA A 162 -2.32 -1.34 -19.89
N GLY A 163 -2.33 -2.34 -19.02
CA GLY A 163 -1.58 -2.33 -17.76
C GLY A 163 -0.09 -2.51 -18.03
N CYS A 164 0.73 -1.80 -17.27
CA CYS A 164 2.18 -1.94 -17.29
C CYS A 164 2.78 -1.37 -16.00
N TRP A 165 3.96 -1.84 -15.63
CA TRP A 165 4.80 -1.25 -14.61
C TRP A 165 6.26 -1.66 -14.86
N ASN A 166 7.17 -1.24 -14.05
CA ASN A 166 8.61 -1.28 -14.21
C ASN A 166 9.22 -2.64 -14.67
N PHE A 167 9.06 -2.97 -15.96
CA PHE A 167 9.69 -4.10 -16.62
C PHE A 167 10.48 -3.62 -17.84
N ASP A 168 11.77 -3.82 -17.81
CA ASP A 168 12.68 -3.45 -18.87
C ASP A 168 13.15 -4.69 -19.66
N GLY A 169 13.13 -4.56 -20.99
CA GLY A 169 13.70 -5.53 -21.90
C GLY A 169 12.87 -6.80 -22.13
N ALA A 170 13.03 -7.36 -23.32
CA ALA A 170 12.30 -8.53 -23.78
C ALA A 170 12.67 -9.84 -23.06
N THR A 171 13.83 -9.88 -22.44
CA THR A 171 14.38 -11.08 -21.76
C THR A 171 13.86 -11.23 -20.35
N GLN A 172 13.53 -10.15 -19.67
CA GLN A 172 12.96 -10.18 -18.32
C GLN A 172 11.44 -10.27 -18.41
N ARG A 173 10.93 -11.49 -18.48
CA ARG A 173 9.48 -11.74 -18.60
C ARG A 173 8.76 -11.46 -17.29
N PRO A 174 7.52 -10.94 -17.31
CA PRO A 174 6.71 -10.70 -16.11
C PRO A 174 6.56 -11.93 -15.21
N SER A 175 6.41 -13.13 -15.78
CA SER A 175 6.34 -14.39 -15.03
C SER A 175 7.62 -14.76 -14.26
N GLN A 176 8.72 -14.10 -14.56
CA GLN A 176 10.03 -14.31 -13.93
C GLN A 176 10.36 -13.20 -12.91
N PHE A 177 9.41 -12.33 -12.62
CA PHE A 177 9.61 -11.30 -11.61
C PHE A 177 9.98 -11.90 -10.26
N SER A 178 11.02 -11.36 -9.63
CA SER A 178 11.47 -11.76 -8.31
C SER A 178 12.02 -10.56 -7.56
N LEU A 179 11.90 -10.60 -6.24
CA LEU A 179 12.52 -9.61 -5.34
C LEU A 179 14.03 -9.82 -5.25
N MET A 180 14.73 -8.79 -4.78
CA MET A 180 16.17 -8.85 -4.50
C MET A 180 16.46 -9.77 -3.31
N ARG A 181 17.59 -10.47 -3.35
CA ARG A 181 18.06 -11.31 -2.25
C ARG A 181 19.50 -11.01 -1.90
N GLU A 182 19.79 -10.92 -0.62
CA GLU A 182 21.12 -10.69 -0.08
C GLU A 182 21.42 -11.66 1.06
N PRO A 183 22.64 -12.26 1.10
CA PRO A 183 23.03 -13.14 2.19
C PRO A 183 23.22 -12.37 3.48
N GLN A 184 22.66 -12.86 4.58
CA GLN A 184 22.83 -12.31 5.92
C GLN A 184 23.22 -13.42 6.90
N GLN A 185 24.10 -13.05 7.84
CA GLN A 185 24.55 -13.92 8.93
C GLN A 185 23.81 -13.60 10.23
N PRO A 186 23.58 -14.57 11.11
CA PRO A 186 23.11 -14.31 12.46
C PRO A 186 24.13 -13.45 13.23
N VAL A 187 23.64 -12.56 14.06
CA VAL A 187 24.47 -11.71 14.94
C VAL A 187 25.05 -12.53 16.09
N THR A 188 24.24 -13.45 16.64
CA THR A 188 24.67 -14.37 17.69
C THR A 188 24.11 -15.79 17.47
N LYS A 189 24.81 -16.76 18.04
CA LYS A 189 24.36 -18.15 18.15
C LYS A 189 24.59 -18.66 19.56
N THR A 190 23.61 -19.35 20.14
CA THR A 190 23.66 -19.84 21.52
C THR A 190 23.20 -21.28 21.58
N GLU A 191 24.06 -22.17 22.06
CA GLU A 191 23.69 -23.57 22.36
C GLU A 191 22.64 -23.61 23.47
N GLN A 192 21.62 -24.44 23.28
CA GLN A 192 20.54 -24.58 24.26
C GLN A 192 20.74 -25.81 25.12
N PRO A 193 20.40 -25.76 26.44
CA PRO A 193 20.55 -26.88 27.34
C PRO A 193 19.80 -28.15 26.94
N GLU A 194 18.67 -27.97 26.26
CA GLU A 194 17.83 -29.04 25.70
C GLU A 194 18.35 -29.58 24.32
N GLY A 195 19.48 -29.10 23.90
CA GLY A 195 20.09 -29.41 22.60
C GLY A 195 19.65 -28.45 21.49
N GLY A 196 20.45 -28.39 20.41
CA GLY A 196 20.26 -27.47 19.29
C GLY A 196 20.84 -26.08 19.55
N ILE A 197 20.71 -25.21 18.54
CA ILE A 197 21.31 -23.88 18.54
C ILE A 197 20.22 -22.84 18.22
N LEU A 198 20.15 -21.79 19.06
CA LEU A 198 19.34 -20.59 18.80
C LEU A 198 20.20 -19.54 18.11
N TYR A 199 19.78 -19.10 16.94
CA TYR A 199 20.38 -18.03 16.17
C TYR A 199 19.53 -16.75 16.29
N ASP A 200 20.16 -15.60 16.60
CA ASP A 200 19.54 -14.28 16.61
C ASP A 200 20.08 -13.47 15.43
N PHE A 201 19.21 -12.99 14.56
CA PHE A 201 19.55 -12.14 13.41
C PHE A 201 19.56 -10.63 13.78
N GLY A 202 19.38 -10.31 15.07
CA GLY A 202 19.53 -8.97 15.64
C GLY A 202 18.29 -8.09 15.53
N LYS A 203 17.48 -8.27 14.50
CA LYS A 203 16.20 -7.58 14.30
C LYS A 203 15.25 -8.45 13.51
N GLU A 204 13.98 -8.07 13.52
CA GLU A 204 12.97 -8.71 12.66
C GLU A 204 13.41 -8.71 11.20
N THR A 205 13.20 -9.81 10.51
CA THR A 205 13.66 -10.01 9.16
C THR A 205 12.74 -10.94 8.36
N PHE A 206 12.99 -11.03 7.07
CA PHE A 206 12.18 -11.82 6.16
C PHE A 206 13.04 -12.43 5.04
N GLY A 207 12.98 -13.74 4.90
CA GLY A 207 13.77 -14.40 3.87
C GLY A 207 13.81 -15.92 3.99
N PHE A 208 14.83 -16.51 3.44
CA PHE A 208 15.00 -17.97 3.27
C PHE A 208 16.22 -18.42 4.06
N ILE A 209 16.05 -19.39 4.95
CA ILE A 209 17.20 -19.99 5.66
C ILE A 209 18.05 -20.80 4.66
N THR A 210 19.34 -20.66 4.81
CA THR A 210 20.38 -21.40 4.07
C THR A 210 21.22 -22.20 5.06
N LEU A 211 21.34 -23.48 4.81
CA LEU A 211 22.20 -24.41 5.54
C LEU A 211 23.41 -24.76 4.67
N LYS A 212 24.63 -24.69 5.21
CA LYS A 212 25.87 -25.00 4.49
C LYS A 212 26.71 -26.02 5.20
N ASN A 213 27.60 -26.68 4.42
CA ASN A 213 28.45 -27.75 4.88
C ASN A 213 27.68 -28.89 5.51
N LEU A 214 26.53 -29.23 4.88
CA LEU A 214 25.68 -30.31 5.30
C LEU A 214 26.37 -31.67 5.08
N SER A 215 26.37 -32.52 6.10
CA SER A 215 26.86 -33.89 5.98
C SER A 215 26.14 -34.85 6.91
N GLY A 216 26.24 -36.16 6.58
CA GLY A 216 25.53 -37.19 7.33
C GLY A 216 24.20 -37.56 6.74
N LYS A 217 23.33 -38.13 7.57
CA LYS A 217 21.96 -38.54 7.23
C LYS A 217 21.06 -38.44 8.46
N GLY A 218 19.85 -37.86 8.28
CA GLY A 218 18.89 -37.76 9.38
C GLY A 218 18.01 -36.55 9.26
N LYS A 219 17.21 -36.30 10.30
CA LYS A 219 16.26 -35.21 10.36
C LYS A 219 16.90 -33.90 10.86
N ILE A 220 16.45 -32.78 10.27
CA ILE A 220 16.72 -31.41 10.70
C ILE A 220 15.37 -30.76 10.93
N GLU A 221 15.21 -30.10 12.08
CA GLU A 221 14.03 -29.32 12.41
C GLU A 221 14.43 -27.87 12.67
N ILE A 222 13.74 -26.95 12.04
CA ILE A 222 13.98 -25.51 12.10
C ILE A 222 12.70 -24.85 12.60
N TYR A 223 12.79 -24.11 13.70
CA TYR A 223 11.69 -23.40 14.33
C TYR A 223 11.99 -21.91 14.29
N TYR A 224 10.99 -21.11 13.90
CA TYR A 224 11.12 -19.68 13.71
C TYR A 224 10.35 -18.92 14.77
N GLY A 225 10.83 -17.75 15.16
CA GLY A 225 10.12 -16.87 16.06
C GLY A 225 10.51 -15.40 15.87
N GLU A 226 9.55 -14.54 16.07
CA GLU A 226 9.78 -13.10 16.24
C GLU A 226 10.33 -12.82 17.65
N SER A 227 10.17 -13.77 18.56
CA SER A 227 10.77 -13.77 19.89
C SER A 227 11.54 -15.07 20.17
N PRO A 228 12.48 -15.07 21.14
CA PRO A 228 13.20 -16.29 21.51
C PRO A 228 12.29 -17.34 22.15
N GLU A 229 11.20 -16.92 22.84
CA GLU A 229 10.20 -17.80 23.41
C GLU A 229 9.48 -18.58 22.32
N GLU A 230 9.02 -17.89 21.26
CA GLU A 230 8.35 -18.52 20.13
C GLU A 230 9.28 -19.52 19.42
N ALA A 231 10.50 -19.09 19.07
CA ALA A 231 11.43 -19.96 18.33
C ALA A 231 11.76 -21.26 19.10
N LYS A 232 11.80 -21.24 20.44
CA LYS A 232 12.08 -22.42 21.26
C LYS A 232 10.84 -23.26 21.53
N ASP A 233 9.65 -22.74 21.33
CA ASP A 233 8.41 -23.48 21.57
C ASP A 233 8.05 -24.37 20.38
N LYS A 234 8.56 -25.57 20.37
CA LYS A 234 8.34 -26.56 19.30
C LYS A 234 6.86 -26.93 19.11
N ALA A 235 6.02 -26.73 20.15
CA ALA A 235 4.60 -27.08 20.11
C ALA A 235 3.75 -25.99 19.48
N TYR A 236 4.07 -24.71 19.75
CA TYR A 236 3.19 -23.59 19.42
C TYR A 236 3.80 -22.50 18.52
N CYS A 237 5.10 -22.59 18.14
CA CYS A 237 5.65 -21.64 17.17
C CYS A 237 4.80 -21.62 15.90
N GLU A 238 4.61 -20.45 15.32
CA GLU A 238 3.71 -20.27 14.15
C GLU A 238 4.29 -20.87 12.87
N THR A 239 5.60 -20.88 12.72
CA THR A 239 6.28 -21.40 11.52
C THR A 239 7.44 -22.32 11.85
N LEU A 240 7.56 -23.39 11.06
CA LEU A 240 8.66 -24.36 11.18
C LEU A 240 8.88 -25.08 9.85
N ASP A 241 10.09 -25.65 9.70
CA ASP A 241 10.42 -26.58 8.62
C ASP A 241 10.98 -27.89 9.19
N LYS A 242 10.68 -28.98 8.51
CA LYS A 242 11.21 -30.33 8.80
C LYS A 242 11.84 -30.88 7.56
N LEU A 243 13.13 -31.18 7.65
CA LEU A 243 13.93 -31.65 6.54
C LEU A 243 14.46 -33.06 6.83
N LEU A 244 14.63 -33.85 5.77
CA LEU A 244 15.36 -35.12 5.80
C LEU A 244 16.61 -34.97 4.93
N LEU A 245 17.77 -35.00 5.58
CA LEU A 245 19.08 -35.03 4.88
C LEU A 245 19.41 -36.46 4.52
N GLU A 246 19.77 -36.64 3.26
CA GLU A 246 20.38 -37.85 2.74
C GLU A 246 21.68 -37.50 1.96
N PRO A 247 22.57 -38.45 1.67
CA PRO A 247 23.77 -38.13 0.93
C PRO A 247 23.49 -37.43 -0.41
N GLY A 248 23.94 -36.19 -0.53
CA GLY A 248 23.79 -35.37 -1.73
C GLY A 248 22.41 -34.71 -1.96
N GLN A 249 21.43 -34.86 -1.06
CA GLN A 249 20.09 -34.29 -1.22
C GLN A 249 19.41 -34.00 0.09
N VAL A 250 18.45 -33.08 0.04
CA VAL A 250 17.53 -32.74 1.14
C VAL A 250 16.10 -32.88 0.67
N THR A 251 15.25 -33.48 1.49
CA THR A 251 13.80 -33.54 1.28
C THR A 251 13.11 -32.61 2.29
N ASP A 252 12.39 -31.62 1.80
CA ASP A 252 11.45 -30.86 2.62
C ASP A 252 10.19 -31.70 2.82
N LEU A 253 9.92 -32.05 4.09
CA LEU A 253 8.82 -32.95 4.45
C LEU A 253 7.45 -32.27 4.39
N ALA A 254 7.40 -30.93 4.45
CA ALA A 254 6.15 -30.18 4.37
C ALA A 254 5.60 -30.13 2.94
N ILE A 255 6.45 -29.77 1.99
CA ILE A 255 6.08 -29.64 0.57
C ILE A 255 6.37 -30.91 -0.24
N ARG A 256 6.99 -31.93 0.40
CA ARG A 256 7.40 -33.20 -0.24
C ARG A 256 8.27 -33.02 -1.48
N SER A 257 9.14 -32.00 -1.44
CA SER A 257 10.12 -31.70 -2.48
C SER A 257 11.50 -32.23 -2.09
N THR A 258 12.17 -32.88 -3.02
CA THR A 258 13.56 -33.35 -2.86
C THR A 258 14.45 -32.55 -3.78
N SER A 259 15.43 -31.88 -3.23
CA SER A 259 16.39 -31.07 -3.96
C SER A 259 17.81 -31.55 -3.73
N PRO A 260 18.66 -31.58 -4.79
CA PRO A 260 20.08 -31.88 -4.63
C PRO A 260 20.74 -30.76 -3.82
N LEU A 261 21.77 -31.13 -3.06
CA LEU A 261 22.66 -30.15 -2.44
C LEU A 261 23.42 -29.41 -3.54
N SER A 262 23.41 -28.09 -3.46
CA SER A 262 24.10 -27.22 -4.41
C SER A 262 25.54 -27.00 -3.95
N ASN A 263 26.44 -26.82 -4.93
CA ASN A 263 27.82 -26.39 -4.77
C ASN A 263 28.78 -27.37 -4.04
N SER A 264 30.06 -27.02 -4.09
CA SER A 264 31.14 -27.68 -3.32
C SER A 264 30.98 -27.59 -1.79
N GLU A 265 30.05 -26.74 -1.32
CA GLU A 265 29.78 -26.50 0.11
C GLU A 265 28.60 -27.30 0.64
N ASN A 266 28.02 -28.22 -0.14
CA ASN A 266 26.80 -28.96 0.25
C ASN A 266 25.74 -28.02 0.85
N GLU A 267 25.33 -27.00 0.08
CA GLU A 267 24.42 -25.95 0.49
C GLU A 267 22.97 -26.30 0.12
N TYR A 268 22.04 -25.95 1.01
CA TYR A 268 20.60 -26.00 0.78
C TYR A 268 19.95 -24.71 1.28
N THR A 269 19.27 -24.00 0.39
CA THR A 269 18.41 -22.86 0.73
C THR A 269 16.96 -23.30 0.67
N LEU A 270 16.19 -23.06 1.74
CA LEU A 270 14.79 -23.42 1.80
C LEU A 270 13.99 -22.69 0.70
N GLU A 271 12.95 -23.34 0.18
CA GLU A 271 12.17 -22.81 -0.93
C GLU A 271 11.15 -21.74 -0.50
N ASN A 272 10.74 -21.77 0.78
CA ASN A 272 9.72 -20.88 1.34
C ASN A 272 10.31 -19.86 2.30
N SER A 273 9.96 -18.58 2.09
CA SER A 273 10.37 -17.49 2.96
C SER A 273 9.66 -17.53 4.30
N LYS A 274 10.32 -17.07 5.34
CA LYS A 274 9.81 -16.95 6.71
C LYS A 274 10.07 -15.55 7.26
N ALA A 275 9.22 -15.11 8.18
CA ALA A 275 9.45 -13.95 9.02
C ALA A 275 10.01 -14.43 10.37
N PHE A 276 11.06 -13.82 10.83
CA PHE A 276 11.69 -14.16 12.08
C PHE A 276 12.75 -13.14 12.49
N ARG A 277 13.04 -13.10 13.76
CA ARG A 277 14.31 -12.61 14.29
C ARG A 277 15.15 -13.77 14.80
N TYR A 278 14.51 -14.80 15.36
CA TYR A 278 15.15 -15.95 15.96
C TYR A 278 14.87 -17.23 15.19
N VAL A 279 15.89 -18.07 15.06
CA VAL A 279 15.77 -19.39 14.44
C VAL A 279 16.40 -20.44 15.38
N TYR A 280 15.61 -21.41 15.77
CA TYR A 280 16.09 -22.53 16.58
C TYR A 280 16.23 -23.78 15.72
N VAL A 281 17.45 -24.29 15.63
CA VAL A 281 17.78 -25.46 14.78
C VAL A 281 18.14 -26.64 15.67
N THR A 282 17.47 -27.77 15.44
CA THR A 282 17.79 -29.06 16.03
C THR A 282 17.97 -30.10 14.94
N HIS A 283 18.81 -31.11 15.19
CA HIS A 283 19.05 -32.19 14.23
C HIS A 283 19.43 -33.49 14.92
N GLU A 284 19.29 -34.59 14.23
CA GLU A 284 19.78 -35.91 14.70
C GLU A 284 21.30 -35.90 14.83
N PRO A 285 21.87 -36.70 15.79
CA PRO A 285 23.33 -36.71 16.02
C PRO A 285 24.17 -37.10 14.80
N SER A 286 23.61 -37.83 13.85
CA SER A 286 24.24 -38.25 12.60
C SER A 286 24.31 -37.13 11.55
N VAL A 287 23.67 -36.00 11.76
CA VAL A 287 23.68 -34.83 10.89
C VAL A 287 24.67 -33.79 11.41
N GLN A 288 25.42 -33.17 10.50
CA GLN A 288 26.27 -32.03 10.79
C GLN A 288 25.85 -30.84 9.93
N ILE A 289 25.76 -29.66 10.55
CA ILE A 289 25.47 -28.38 9.90
C ILE A 289 26.62 -27.43 10.24
N GLY A 290 27.42 -27.04 9.24
CA GLY A 290 28.56 -26.15 9.48
C GLY A 290 28.17 -24.69 9.66
N GLU A 291 27.18 -24.21 8.90
CA GLU A 291 26.75 -22.83 8.93
C GLU A 291 25.24 -22.72 8.72
N VAL A 292 24.62 -21.78 9.45
CA VAL A 292 23.24 -21.35 9.24
C VAL A 292 23.26 -19.86 8.93
N SER A 293 22.73 -19.48 7.79
CA SER A 293 22.59 -18.11 7.31
C SER A 293 21.21 -17.91 6.68
N MET A 294 20.94 -16.75 6.09
CA MET A 294 19.72 -16.53 5.35
C MET A 294 19.96 -15.76 4.05
N GLN A 295 19.02 -15.90 3.12
CA GLN A 295 18.86 -14.99 1.99
C GLN A 295 17.73 -14.01 2.37
N TYR A 296 18.12 -12.78 2.72
CA TYR A 296 17.17 -11.68 3.00
C TYR A 296 16.53 -11.24 1.70
N GLU A 297 15.19 -11.21 1.64
CA GLU A 297 14.45 -10.86 0.43
C GLU A 297 13.71 -9.54 0.62
N TYR A 298 13.87 -8.59 -0.30
CA TYR A 298 13.29 -7.26 -0.20
C TYR A 298 13.04 -6.61 -1.58
N LEU A 299 12.12 -5.63 -1.60
CA LEU A 299 12.01 -4.70 -2.72
C LEU A 299 13.02 -3.56 -2.51
N PRO A 300 13.89 -3.25 -3.49
CA PRO A 300 14.89 -2.20 -3.35
C PRO A 300 14.24 -0.81 -3.47
N GLU A 301 13.82 -0.24 -2.34
CA GLU A 301 13.21 1.07 -2.25
C GLU A 301 14.19 2.12 -1.75
N GLU A 302 14.14 3.31 -2.33
CA GLU A 302 14.91 4.47 -1.86
C GLU A 302 14.18 5.19 -0.72
N TYR A 303 14.88 5.42 0.40
CA TYR A 303 14.38 6.23 1.52
C TYR A 303 14.48 7.72 1.15
N ARG A 304 13.48 8.25 0.44
CA ARG A 304 13.41 9.65 0.01
C ARG A 304 12.97 10.59 1.11
N GLY A 305 12.09 10.12 2.00
CA GLY A 305 11.63 10.83 3.19
C GLY A 305 12.53 10.59 4.39
N ASN A 306 12.62 11.57 5.28
CA ASN A 306 13.29 11.42 6.58
C ASN A 306 12.73 12.39 7.62
N PHE A 307 13.01 12.10 8.89
CA PHE A 307 12.67 12.94 10.03
C PHE A 307 13.74 12.83 11.11
N ARG A 308 14.14 13.95 11.69
CA ARG A 308 15.01 14.04 12.86
C ARG A 308 14.59 15.17 13.77
N CYS A 309 14.83 15.00 15.07
CA CYS A 309 14.56 16.00 16.07
C CYS A 309 15.52 15.87 17.28
N ASN A 310 15.31 16.72 18.29
CA ASN A 310 16.10 16.66 19.55
C ASN A 310 15.71 15.51 20.50
N ASP A 311 14.70 14.71 20.17
CA ASP A 311 14.21 13.61 21.00
C ASP A 311 14.62 12.27 20.36
N GLU A 312 15.56 11.57 20.99
CA GLU A 312 16.12 10.31 20.46
C GLU A 312 15.09 9.16 20.45
N GLU A 313 14.15 9.13 21.41
CA GLU A 313 13.09 8.13 21.40
C GLU A 313 12.21 8.31 20.17
N LEU A 314 11.87 9.54 19.80
CA LEU A 314 11.08 9.84 18.61
C LEU A 314 11.85 9.56 17.30
N ASN A 315 13.16 9.86 17.27
CA ASN A 315 14.03 9.47 16.14
C ASN A 315 13.99 7.95 15.96
N ARG A 316 14.09 7.20 17.05
CA ARG A 316 14.02 5.73 17.03
C ARG A 316 12.64 5.22 16.59
N ILE A 317 11.55 5.85 17.03
CA ILE A 317 10.19 5.52 16.56
C ILE A 317 10.11 5.68 15.04
N TRP A 318 10.64 6.77 14.49
CA TRP A 318 10.63 6.98 13.04
C TRP A 318 11.46 5.91 12.30
N GLU A 319 12.67 5.61 12.77
CA GLU A 319 13.56 4.60 12.16
C GLU A 319 12.92 3.20 12.14
N VAL A 320 12.33 2.77 13.25
CA VAL A 320 11.66 1.47 13.35
C VAL A 320 10.40 1.44 12.50
N GLY A 321 9.66 2.54 12.40
CA GLY A 321 8.55 2.69 11.48
C GLY A 321 8.98 2.55 10.01
N ALA A 322 10.06 3.24 9.62
CA ALA A 322 10.61 3.14 8.26
C ALA A 322 11.08 1.71 7.93
N TYR A 323 11.71 1.03 8.89
CA TYR A 323 12.11 -0.36 8.73
C TYR A 323 10.90 -1.31 8.65
N THR A 324 9.84 -1.07 9.41
CA THR A 324 8.59 -1.83 9.32
C THR A 324 7.98 -1.71 7.92
N MET A 325 7.91 -0.49 7.37
CA MET A 325 7.46 -0.26 6.00
C MET A 325 8.34 -0.96 4.96
N HIS A 326 9.66 -0.94 5.15
CA HIS A 326 10.59 -1.63 4.25
C HIS A 326 10.33 -3.15 4.21
N LEU A 327 10.08 -3.78 5.35
CA LEU A 327 9.78 -5.22 5.42
C LEU A 327 8.44 -5.59 4.79
N THR A 328 7.44 -4.70 4.88
CA THR A 328 6.06 -4.95 4.41
C THR A 328 5.77 -4.40 3.01
N THR A 329 6.72 -3.66 2.41
CA THR A 329 6.67 -3.25 1.00
C THR A 329 7.40 -4.28 0.15
N ARG A 330 6.65 -5.05 -0.62
CA ARG A 330 7.18 -6.16 -1.41
C ARG A 330 6.63 -6.09 -2.84
N GLU A 331 6.19 -7.20 -3.41
CA GLU A 331 5.43 -7.19 -4.67
C GLU A 331 4.22 -6.25 -4.57
N PHE A 332 3.68 -6.14 -3.37
CA PHE A 332 2.58 -5.28 -2.96
C PHE A 332 2.86 -4.73 -1.56
N PHE A 333 2.02 -3.81 -1.11
CA PHE A 333 1.95 -3.48 0.31
C PHE A 333 1.16 -4.58 1.03
N ILE A 334 1.84 -5.38 1.84
CA ILE A 334 1.23 -6.46 2.62
C ILE A 334 0.96 -6.02 4.06
N ASP A 335 0.03 -6.69 4.73
CA ASP A 335 -0.33 -6.44 6.13
C ASP A 335 0.84 -6.68 7.08
N GLY A 336 1.44 -7.85 7.01
CA GLY A 336 2.55 -8.28 7.85
C GLY A 336 3.33 -9.41 7.23
N ILE A 337 4.51 -9.70 7.79
CA ILE A 337 5.43 -10.68 7.20
C ILE A 337 5.34 -12.07 7.83
N LYS A 338 4.82 -12.19 9.06
CA LYS A 338 4.76 -13.47 9.78
C LYS A 338 3.68 -14.39 9.24
N ARG A 339 2.46 -13.93 9.26
CA ARG A 339 1.27 -14.65 8.80
C ARG A 339 0.37 -13.70 8.01
N ASP A 340 -0.69 -14.24 7.40
CA ASP A 340 -1.45 -13.68 6.33
C ASP A 340 -0.57 -13.36 5.12
N ARG A 341 0.38 -12.43 5.21
CA ARG A 341 1.21 -11.97 4.07
C ARG A 341 0.31 -11.67 2.89
N TRP A 342 -0.78 -11.00 3.21
CA TRP A 342 -1.86 -10.75 2.28
C TRP A 342 -1.99 -9.25 2.04
N VAL A 343 -2.70 -8.91 1.01
CA VAL A 343 -3.05 -7.53 0.73
C VAL A 343 -4.46 -7.28 1.24
N TRP A 344 -4.55 -6.54 2.34
CA TRP A 344 -5.79 -6.10 2.96
C TRP A 344 -6.02 -4.62 2.68
N SER A 345 -7.22 -4.24 2.22
CA SER A 345 -7.48 -2.86 1.74
C SER A 345 -7.37 -1.81 2.85
N GLY A 346 -7.81 -2.14 4.07
CA GLY A 346 -7.68 -1.24 5.22
C GLY A 346 -6.24 -1.00 5.65
N ASP A 347 -5.37 -2.00 5.52
CA ASP A 347 -3.93 -1.91 5.77
C ASP A 347 -3.24 -1.14 4.64
N ALA A 348 -3.62 -1.45 3.41
CA ALA A 348 -2.97 -0.91 2.23
C ALA A 348 -3.13 0.60 2.11
N ILE A 349 -4.31 1.18 2.40
CA ILE A 349 -4.50 2.64 2.36
C ILE A 349 -3.55 3.36 3.32
N GLN A 350 -3.35 2.81 4.53
CA GLN A 350 -2.41 3.39 5.48
C GLN A 350 -0.96 3.27 4.99
N SER A 351 -0.61 2.12 4.39
CA SER A 351 0.70 1.92 3.78
C SER A 351 0.95 2.92 2.65
N TYR A 352 -0.04 3.24 1.81
CA TYR A 352 0.10 4.27 0.77
C TYR A 352 0.34 5.66 1.38
N LEU A 353 -0.40 6.01 2.43
CA LEU A 353 -0.23 7.30 3.10
C LEU A 353 1.15 7.43 3.73
N MET A 354 1.67 6.37 4.36
CA MET A 354 3.04 6.34 4.88
C MET A 354 4.09 6.37 3.75
N ASN A 355 3.86 5.63 2.66
CA ASN A 355 4.72 5.61 1.48
C ASN A 355 4.93 7.00 0.89
N TYR A 356 3.91 7.86 0.86
CA TYR A 356 4.04 9.23 0.35
C TYR A 356 4.96 10.12 1.20
N TYR A 357 5.32 9.70 2.40
CA TYR A 357 6.27 10.39 3.29
C TYR A 357 7.60 9.64 3.47
N LEU A 358 7.77 8.49 2.79
CA LEU A 358 8.96 7.65 2.92
C LEU A 358 9.60 7.34 1.56
N PHE A 359 9.03 6.41 0.79
CA PHE A 359 9.59 5.97 -0.50
C PHE A 359 9.05 6.76 -1.69
N PHE A 360 7.78 7.10 -1.65
CA PHE A 360 7.00 7.66 -2.74
C PHE A 360 6.95 6.72 -3.97
N ASP A 361 6.86 5.41 -3.72
CA ASP A 361 6.71 4.41 -4.76
C ASP A 361 5.25 4.35 -5.26
N ASN A 362 5.02 4.93 -6.42
CA ASN A 362 3.70 4.93 -7.07
C ASN A 362 3.38 3.60 -7.74
N GLU A 363 4.39 2.83 -8.15
CA GLU A 363 4.17 1.56 -8.87
C GLU A 363 3.59 0.50 -7.94
N SER A 364 4.13 0.38 -6.72
CA SER A 364 3.59 -0.52 -5.71
C SER A 364 2.17 -0.13 -5.28
N VAL A 365 1.86 1.18 -5.21
CA VAL A 365 0.49 1.65 -4.94
C VAL A 365 -0.47 1.21 -6.05
N LYS A 366 -0.14 1.47 -7.31
CA LYS A 366 -0.98 1.07 -8.45
C LYS A 366 -1.21 -0.43 -8.50
N ARG A 367 -0.15 -1.23 -8.35
CA ARG A 367 -0.26 -2.70 -8.31
C ARG A 367 -1.21 -3.17 -7.22
N THR A 368 -1.08 -2.60 -6.03
CA THR A 368 -1.89 -2.99 -4.87
C THR A 368 -3.36 -2.59 -5.06
N ILE A 369 -3.65 -1.40 -5.60
CA ILE A 369 -5.01 -0.97 -5.93
C ILE A 369 -5.66 -1.92 -6.97
N TRP A 370 -4.92 -2.32 -8.02
CA TRP A 370 -5.41 -3.26 -9.02
C TRP A 370 -5.68 -4.64 -8.44
N LEU A 371 -4.78 -5.17 -7.62
CA LEU A 371 -4.96 -6.46 -6.97
C LEU A 371 -6.23 -6.48 -6.12
N LEU A 372 -6.40 -5.47 -5.28
CA LEU A 372 -7.53 -5.36 -4.35
C LEU A 372 -8.88 -5.20 -5.06
N ARG A 373 -8.88 -4.66 -6.27
CA ARG A 373 -10.10 -4.55 -7.07
C ARG A 373 -10.67 -5.92 -7.45
N GLY A 374 -9.85 -6.90 -7.67
CA GLY A 374 -10.27 -8.24 -8.11
C GLY A 374 -10.84 -8.26 -9.53
N LYS A 375 -11.62 -9.28 -9.83
CA LYS A 375 -12.22 -9.52 -11.16
C LYS A 375 -13.67 -9.00 -11.26
N ASP A 376 -14.16 -8.80 -12.46
CA ASP A 376 -15.58 -8.65 -12.76
C ASP A 376 -16.17 -10.01 -13.17
N PRO A 377 -17.47 -10.27 -12.93
CA PRO A 377 -18.39 -9.42 -12.17
C PRO A 377 -18.03 -9.36 -10.68
N VAL A 378 -18.31 -8.20 -10.03
CA VAL A 378 -18.11 -8.05 -8.58
C VAL A 378 -19.15 -8.89 -7.84
N THR A 379 -18.68 -9.81 -7.01
CA THR A 379 -19.54 -10.74 -6.25
C THR A 379 -19.43 -10.59 -4.74
N SER A 380 -18.43 -9.82 -4.27
CA SER A 380 -18.19 -9.57 -2.85
C SER A 380 -17.52 -8.21 -2.64
N HIS A 381 -17.54 -7.73 -1.43
CA HIS A 381 -16.69 -6.61 -1.00
C HIS A 381 -15.20 -6.94 -1.13
N SER A 382 -14.34 -5.91 -1.21
CA SER A 382 -12.89 -6.09 -1.15
C SER A 382 -12.51 -6.89 0.11
N ASN A 383 -11.74 -7.96 -0.06
CA ASN A 383 -11.40 -8.88 1.02
C ASN A 383 -12.62 -9.44 1.78
N THR A 384 -13.81 -9.44 1.21
CA THR A 384 -15.11 -9.78 1.84
C THR A 384 -15.55 -8.83 2.96
N ILE A 385 -14.82 -7.73 3.19
CA ILE A 385 -15.03 -6.78 4.27
C ILE A 385 -15.65 -5.49 3.72
N MET A 386 -16.79 -5.06 4.30
CA MET A 386 -17.56 -3.93 3.79
C MET A 386 -16.78 -2.61 3.88
N ASP A 387 -16.24 -2.27 5.03
CA ASP A 387 -15.42 -1.08 5.24
C ASP A 387 -14.16 -1.06 4.36
N TYR A 388 -13.57 -2.22 4.05
CA TYR A 388 -12.40 -2.33 3.18
C TYR A 388 -12.68 -1.93 1.73
N THR A 389 -13.91 -2.12 1.26
CA THR A 389 -14.35 -1.59 -0.04
C THR A 389 -14.33 -0.06 -0.05
N PHE A 390 -14.75 0.59 1.03
CA PHE A 390 -14.71 2.04 1.12
C PHE A 390 -13.29 2.59 1.18
N TYR A 391 -12.42 1.95 1.94
CA TYR A 391 -10.98 2.30 1.95
C TYR A 391 -10.34 2.15 0.57
N TRP A 392 -10.75 1.16 -0.22
CA TRP A 392 -10.27 1.03 -1.58
C TRP A 392 -10.64 2.25 -2.45
N PHE A 393 -11.86 2.77 -2.35
CA PHE A 393 -12.22 4.02 -3.05
C PHE A 393 -11.41 5.22 -2.54
N LEU A 394 -11.24 5.36 -1.24
CA LEU A 394 -10.45 6.44 -0.65
C LEU A 394 -9.00 6.40 -1.12
N SER A 395 -8.44 5.21 -1.30
CA SER A 395 -7.08 5.01 -1.83
C SER A 395 -6.88 5.65 -3.20
N VAL A 396 -7.89 5.61 -4.06
CA VAL A 396 -7.84 6.21 -5.41
C VAL A 396 -7.82 7.74 -5.32
N TYR A 397 -8.61 8.31 -4.41
CA TYR A 397 -8.60 9.75 -4.15
C TYR A 397 -7.22 10.21 -3.66
N ASP A 398 -6.67 9.52 -2.64
CA ASP A 398 -5.38 9.85 -2.07
C ASP A 398 -4.27 9.69 -3.10
N TYR A 399 -4.27 8.59 -3.86
CA TYR A 399 -3.31 8.37 -4.94
C TYR A 399 -3.30 9.55 -5.93
N TYR A 400 -4.48 9.97 -6.39
CA TYR A 400 -4.58 11.12 -7.30
C TYR A 400 -4.08 12.42 -6.67
N MET A 401 -4.44 12.69 -5.42
CA MET A 401 -4.01 13.90 -4.73
C MET A 401 -2.48 13.96 -4.55
N TYR A 402 -1.84 12.84 -4.19
CA TYR A 402 -0.40 12.80 -4.00
C TYR A 402 0.38 12.72 -5.31
N SER A 403 -0.04 11.90 -6.27
CA SER A 403 0.69 11.66 -7.52
C SER A 403 0.33 12.60 -8.67
N GLY A 404 -0.91 13.05 -8.75
CA GLY A 404 -1.46 13.78 -9.90
C GLY A 404 -1.73 12.90 -11.13
N ASP A 405 -1.65 11.58 -10.99
CA ASP A 405 -1.77 10.61 -12.09
C ASP A 405 -3.22 10.42 -12.53
N ARG A 406 -3.69 11.34 -13.37
CA ARG A 406 -5.01 11.26 -14.00
C ARG A 406 -5.13 10.04 -14.93
N HIS A 407 -4.03 9.59 -15.54
CA HIS A 407 -4.07 8.46 -16.46
C HIS A 407 -4.48 7.18 -15.73
N PHE A 408 -3.91 6.91 -14.56
CA PHE A 408 -4.29 5.77 -13.74
C PHE A 408 -5.78 5.81 -13.34
N VAL A 409 -6.30 6.98 -12.98
CA VAL A 409 -7.73 7.14 -12.68
C VAL A 409 -8.59 6.81 -13.90
N ASN A 410 -8.20 7.26 -15.10
CA ASN A 410 -8.90 6.91 -16.36
C ASN A 410 -8.95 5.39 -16.58
N GLN A 411 -7.82 4.70 -16.36
CA GLN A 411 -7.76 3.24 -16.51
C GLN A 411 -8.65 2.52 -15.50
N LEU A 412 -8.69 3.00 -14.25
CA LEU A 412 -9.38 2.34 -13.16
C LEU A 412 -10.89 2.62 -13.12
N TYR A 413 -11.34 3.77 -13.64
CA TYR A 413 -12.71 4.27 -13.47
C TYR A 413 -13.81 3.28 -13.88
N PRO A 414 -13.75 2.55 -15.01
CA PRO A 414 -14.75 1.52 -15.34
C PRO A 414 -14.88 0.44 -14.24
N ARG A 415 -13.77 0.08 -13.63
CA ARG A 415 -13.72 -0.88 -12.52
C ARG A 415 -14.25 -0.30 -11.21
N MET A 416 -14.08 1.02 -11.01
CA MET A 416 -14.70 1.74 -9.89
C MET A 416 -16.22 1.77 -10.03
N GLN A 417 -16.74 1.96 -11.24
CA GLN A 417 -18.18 1.97 -11.50
C GLN A 417 -18.82 0.63 -11.16
N THR A 418 -18.27 -0.50 -11.63
CA THR A 418 -18.82 -1.83 -11.34
C THR A 418 -18.75 -2.19 -9.84
N MET A 419 -17.71 -1.75 -9.12
CA MET A 419 -17.64 -1.92 -7.68
C MET A 419 -18.67 -1.03 -6.96
N MET A 420 -18.84 0.22 -7.38
CA MET A 420 -19.83 1.10 -6.77
C MET A 420 -21.27 0.63 -7.06
N ASP A 421 -21.55 0.11 -8.24
CA ASP A 421 -22.86 -0.46 -8.56
C ASP A 421 -23.18 -1.68 -7.68
N TYR A 422 -22.17 -2.51 -7.36
CA TYR A 422 -22.30 -3.58 -6.37
C TYR A 422 -22.69 -3.03 -4.99
N VAL A 423 -21.98 -1.99 -4.50
CA VAL A 423 -22.29 -1.34 -3.21
C VAL A 423 -23.69 -0.74 -3.20
N LEU A 424 -24.06 0.00 -4.26
CA LEU A 424 -25.37 0.64 -4.38
C LEU A 424 -26.51 -0.40 -4.41
N GLY A 425 -26.30 -1.56 -5.02
CA GLY A 425 -27.24 -2.69 -5.02
C GLY A 425 -27.47 -3.30 -3.63
N ARG A 426 -26.64 -2.97 -2.64
CA ARG A 426 -26.68 -3.47 -1.26
C ARG A 426 -27.09 -2.41 -0.24
N THR A 427 -27.53 -1.24 -0.68
CA THR A 427 -28.08 -0.21 0.21
C THR A 427 -29.52 -0.57 0.63
N ASN A 428 -29.87 -0.20 1.85
CA ASN A 428 -31.23 -0.36 2.36
C ASN A 428 -32.19 0.74 1.81
N LYS A 429 -33.46 0.70 2.23
CA LYS A 429 -34.48 1.69 1.82
C LYS A 429 -34.13 3.16 2.17
N ASN A 430 -33.24 3.36 3.13
CA ASN A 430 -32.76 4.67 3.52
C ASN A 430 -31.58 5.14 2.65
N GLY A 431 -31.07 4.28 1.75
CA GLY A 431 -29.85 4.52 0.96
C GLY A 431 -28.59 4.46 1.81
N MET A 432 -28.63 3.74 2.92
CA MET A 432 -27.51 3.45 3.81
C MET A 432 -27.06 2.01 3.65
N VAL A 433 -25.83 1.70 4.04
CA VAL A 433 -25.28 0.34 4.02
C VAL A 433 -25.47 -0.32 5.37
N GLU A 434 -25.76 -1.62 5.33
CA GLU A 434 -25.80 -2.52 6.47
C GLU A 434 -25.09 -3.82 6.09
N GLY A 435 -24.47 -4.50 7.05
CA GLY A 435 -23.88 -5.80 6.78
C GLY A 435 -24.97 -6.81 6.37
N MET A 436 -24.83 -7.41 5.20
CA MET A 436 -25.70 -8.45 4.69
C MET A 436 -25.07 -9.84 4.86
N THR A 437 -25.86 -10.90 4.65
CA THR A 437 -25.32 -12.26 4.66
C THR A 437 -24.12 -12.40 3.72
N GLY A 438 -22.99 -12.85 4.25
CA GLY A 438 -21.73 -13.00 3.53
C GLY A 438 -20.80 -11.79 3.62
N ASP A 439 -21.24 -10.65 4.18
CA ASP A 439 -20.40 -9.50 4.44
C ASP A 439 -19.76 -9.62 5.82
N TRP A 440 -18.50 -9.25 5.88
CA TRP A 440 -17.82 -9.04 7.14
C TRP A 440 -17.74 -7.53 7.44
N VAL A 441 -18.46 -7.10 8.49
CA VAL A 441 -18.33 -5.74 9.05
C VAL A 441 -17.22 -5.78 10.10
N PHE A 442 -16.07 -5.22 9.77
CA PHE A 442 -14.87 -5.41 10.59
C PHE A 442 -14.70 -4.30 11.63
N VAL A 443 -14.61 -3.08 11.23
CA VAL A 443 -14.29 -1.87 12.02
C VAL A 443 -12.89 -1.92 12.63
N ASP A 444 -12.64 -2.78 13.64
CA ASP A 444 -11.37 -2.88 14.37
C ASP A 444 -11.27 -4.18 15.19
N TRP A 445 -10.05 -4.57 15.56
CA TRP A 445 -9.74 -5.55 16.61
C TRP A 445 -9.81 -4.90 18.02
N ALA A 446 -10.97 -4.38 18.38
CA ALA A 446 -11.16 -3.72 19.67
C ALA A 446 -11.07 -4.69 20.86
N ASP A 447 -10.59 -4.21 22.01
CA ASP A 447 -10.60 -5.00 23.25
C ASP A 447 -11.98 -5.09 23.91
N GLY A 448 -12.94 -4.26 23.48
CA GLY A 448 -14.32 -4.27 23.93
C GLY A 448 -15.29 -4.70 22.85
N TYR A 449 -16.53 -4.97 23.27
CA TYR A 449 -17.60 -5.32 22.34
C TYR A 449 -17.97 -4.15 21.42
N LEU A 450 -17.98 -4.40 20.12
CA LEU A 450 -18.53 -3.51 19.10
C LEU A 450 -19.79 -4.16 18.51
N ASP A 451 -20.94 -3.51 18.68
CA ASP A 451 -22.17 -3.95 18.02
C ASP A 451 -22.11 -3.65 16.53
N LYS A 452 -22.21 -4.68 15.70
CA LYS A 452 -22.11 -4.59 14.23
C LYS A 452 -23.45 -4.72 13.52
N LYS A 453 -24.54 -4.47 14.25
CA LYS A 453 -25.92 -4.58 13.72
C LYS A 453 -26.42 -3.23 13.20
N GLY A 454 -27.26 -3.30 12.19
CA GLY A 454 -27.91 -2.14 11.61
C GLY A 454 -26.97 -1.19 10.87
N GLU A 455 -27.31 0.09 10.86
CA GLU A 455 -26.57 1.14 10.18
C GLU A 455 -25.46 1.66 11.12
N LEU A 456 -24.21 1.28 10.88
CA LEU A 456 -23.07 1.82 11.63
C LEU A 456 -22.73 3.21 11.11
N SER A 457 -22.63 4.20 12.00
CA SER A 457 -22.27 5.58 11.64
C SER A 457 -20.90 5.65 10.96
N PHE A 458 -19.94 4.87 11.41
CA PHE A 458 -18.62 4.70 10.82
C PHE A 458 -18.69 4.31 9.33
N GLU A 459 -19.49 3.29 8.99
CA GLU A 459 -19.63 2.80 7.63
C GLU A 459 -20.29 3.84 6.71
N GLN A 460 -21.28 4.56 7.21
CA GLN A 460 -21.97 5.57 6.41
C GLN A 460 -21.04 6.76 6.07
N ILE A 461 -20.16 7.14 6.99
CA ILE A 461 -19.18 8.20 6.75
C ILE A 461 -18.18 7.77 5.66
N LEU A 462 -17.66 6.55 5.72
CA LEU A 462 -16.77 6.00 4.71
C LEU A 462 -17.47 5.84 3.35
N PHE A 463 -18.71 5.37 3.34
CA PHE A 463 -19.51 5.25 2.13
C PHE A 463 -19.78 6.62 1.49
N CYS A 464 -20.14 7.64 2.29
CA CYS A 464 -20.31 9.00 1.81
C CYS A 464 -19.02 9.51 1.14
N ARG A 465 -17.87 9.32 1.77
CA ARG A 465 -16.58 9.71 1.22
C ARG A 465 -16.24 8.95 -0.06
N SER A 466 -16.62 7.68 -0.16
CA SER A 466 -16.46 6.88 -1.38
C SER A 466 -17.30 7.42 -2.55
N LEU A 467 -18.52 7.89 -2.29
CA LEU A 467 -19.36 8.55 -3.30
C LEU A 467 -18.75 9.90 -3.76
N GLU A 468 -18.20 10.69 -2.84
CA GLU A 468 -17.45 11.91 -3.18
C GLU A 468 -16.23 11.60 -4.06
N THR A 469 -15.52 10.50 -3.78
CA THR A 469 -14.41 10.02 -4.61
C THR A 469 -14.89 9.64 -6.01
N MET A 470 -16.02 8.94 -6.12
CA MET A 470 -16.59 8.59 -7.42
C MET A 470 -16.95 9.82 -8.24
N ALA A 471 -17.50 10.86 -7.61
CA ALA A 471 -17.82 12.13 -8.27
C ALA A 471 -16.55 12.83 -8.81
N LEU A 472 -15.49 12.88 -8.00
CA LEU A 472 -14.17 13.40 -8.41
C LEU A 472 -13.63 12.62 -9.61
N CYS A 473 -13.62 11.30 -9.55
CA CYS A 473 -13.09 10.47 -10.63
C CYS A 473 -13.93 10.59 -11.90
N ALA A 474 -15.27 10.69 -11.80
CA ALA A 474 -16.15 10.95 -12.93
C ALA A 474 -15.80 12.29 -13.62
N GLU A 475 -15.54 13.33 -12.83
CA GLU A 475 -15.11 14.63 -13.38
C GLU A 475 -13.77 14.52 -14.12
N LEU A 476 -12.81 13.81 -13.54
CA LEU A 476 -11.48 13.62 -14.13
C LEU A 476 -11.53 12.88 -15.47
N VAL A 477 -12.41 11.91 -15.62
CA VAL A 477 -12.55 11.16 -16.88
C VAL A 477 -13.52 11.82 -17.87
N GLY A 478 -14.23 12.86 -17.45
CA GLY A 478 -15.20 13.57 -18.29
C GLY A 478 -16.61 12.95 -18.34
N ASP A 479 -16.94 12.07 -17.39
CA ASP A 479 -18.28 11.49 -17.22
C ASP A 479 -19.19 12.44 -16.44
N ALA A 480 -19.82 13.40 -17.14
CA ALA A 480 -20.71 14.38 -16.52
C ALA A 480 -21.93 13.74 -15.86
N ASN A 481 -22.48 12.67 -16.43
CA ASN A 481 -23.63 11.96 -15.86
C ASN A 481 -23.24 11.23 -14.56
N GLY A 482 -22.11 10.55 -14.58
CA GLY A 482 -21.53 9.90 -13.39
C GLY A 482 -21.26 10.90 -12.29
N LYS A 483 -20.63 12.04 -12.60
CA LYS A 483 -20.40 13.13 -11.64
C LYS A 483 -21.69 13.55 -10.96
N GLN A 484 -22.72 13.92 -11.73
CA GLN A 484 -24.02 14.35 -11.20
C GLN A 484 -24.68 13.25 -10.34
N LYS A 485 -24.64 11.98 -10.80
CA LYS A 485 -25.18 10.82 -10.05
C LYS A 485 -24.53 10.74 -8.66
N TYR A 486 -23.20 10.71 -8.61
CA TYR A 486 -22.47 10.46 -7.38
C TYR A 486 -22.49 11.68 -6.44
N GLU A 487 -22.42 12.91 -6.94
CA GLU A 487 -22.62 14.13 -6.13
C GLU A 487 -23.99 14.14 -5.45
N LYS A 488 -25.05 13.80 -6.19
CA LYS A 488 -26.40 13.72 -5.63
C LYS A 488 -26.53 12.66 -4.54
N LEU A 489 -25.94 11.47 -4.76
CA LEU A 489 -25.96 10.39 -3.77
C LEU A 489 -25.15 10.75 -2.53
N ALA A 490 -23.95 11.34 -2.68
CA ALA A 490 -23.13 11.78 -1.58
C ALA A 490 -23.85 12.86 -0.73
N ALA A 491 -24.41 13.88 -1.39
CA ALA A 491 -25.15 14.95 -0.70
C ALA A 491 -26.37 14.41 0.06
N ALA A 492 -27.13 13.48 -0.55
CA ALA A 492 -28.29 12.87 0.08
C ALA A 492 -27.91 12.02 1.30
N LEU A 493 -26.81 11.27 1.24
CA LEU A 493 -26.31 10.49 2.37
C LEU A 493 -25.77 11.41 3.47
N LYS A 494 -24.95 12.39 3.11
CA LYS A 494 -24.36 13.37 4.05
C LYS A 494 -25.42 14.09 4.86
N ALA A 495 -26.53 14.50 4.21
CA ALA A 495 -27.65 15.17 4.88
C ALA A 495 -28.37 14.28 5.92
N LYS A 496 -28.18 12.96 5.84
CA LYS A 496 -28.78 12.00 6.78
C LYS A 496 -27.88 11.68 7.98
N LEU A 497 -26.57 11.95 7.90
CA LEU A 497 -25.62 11.53 8.95
C LEU A 497 -25.97 12.15 10.32
N GLU A 498 -26.13 13.46 10.39
CA GLU A 498 -26.47 14.13 11.65
C GLU A 498 -27.84 13.72 12.19
N PRO A 499 -28.94 13.76 11.42
CA PRO A 499 -30.24 13.32 11.90
C PRO A 499 -30.28 11.87 12.39
N ALA A 500 -29.50 10.97 11.77
CA ALA A 500 -29.49 9.57 12.13
C ALA A 500 -28.60 9.25 13.33
N PHE A 501 -27.45 9.91 13.47
CA PHE A 501 -26.42 9.46 14.42
C PHE A 501 -25.98 10.50 15.45
N TRP A 502 -26.23 11.81 15.24
CA TRP A 502 -25.85 12.81 16.22
C TRP A 502 -26.73 12.76 17.45
N ASN A 503 -26.12 12.66 18.63
CA ASN A 503 -26.81 12.70 19.91
C ASN A 503 -26.43 13.98 20.67
N ASN A 504 -27.43 14.85 20.93
CA ASN A 504 -27.20 16.13 21.57
C ASN A 504 -26.82 16.03 23.05
N GLU A 505 -27.23 14.98 23.77
CA GLU A 505 -26.85 14.78 25.17
C GLU A 505 -25.40 14.31 25.28
N LYS A 506 -24.98 13.43 24.33
CA LYS A 506 -23.63 12.87 24.28
C LYS A 506 -22.64 13.77 23.55
N GLN A 507 -23.11 14.75 22.81
CA GLN A 507 -22.30 15.65 21.96
C GLN A 507 -21.38 14.89 21.02
N ALA A 508 -21.90 13.83 20.40
CA ALA A 508 -21.15 12.89 19.56
C ALA A 508 -22.09 12.13 18.60
N PHE A 509 -21.51 11.53 17.58
CA PHE A 509 -22.15 10.44 16.86
C PHE A 509 -22.21 9.18 17.71
N VAL A 510 -23.39 8.55 17.80
CA VAL A 510 -23.55 7.21 18.37
C VAL A 510 -22.98 6.16 17.40
N HIS A 511 -22.66 4.99 17.93
CA HIS A 511 -22.01 3.94 17.18
C HIS A 511 -22.86 3.42 16.01
N ASN A 512 -24.14 3.12 16.27
CA ASN A 512 -25.05 2.59 15.26
C ASN A 512 -26.50 3.01 15.49
N CYS A 513 -27.30 2.75 14.46
CA CYS A 513 -28.75 2.87 14.48
C CYS A 513 -29.36 1.54 14.05
N VAL A 514 -30.23 0.96 14.87
CA VAL A 514 -30.89 -0.31 14.60
C VAL A 514 -32.39 -0.10 14.49
N ASN A 515 -32.98 -0.44 13.36
CA ASN A 515 -34.40 -0.23 13.08
C ASN A 515 -34.88 1.22 13.33
N GLY A 516 -34.03 2.21 13.00
CA GLY A 516 -34.32 3.63 13.18
C GLY A 516 -34.14 4.17 14.60
N GLN A 517 -33.59 3.37 15.51
CA GLN A 517 -33.31 3.77 16.89
C GLN A 517 -31.79 3.88 17.11
N GLN A 518 -31.35 5.03 17.62
CA GLN A 518 -29.95 5.24 18.02
C GLN A 518 -29.58 4.31 19.17
N SER A 519 -28.39 3.72 19.12
CA SER A 519 -27.81 3.03 20.27
C SER A 519 -27.31 4.00 21.32
N ASP A 520 -27.12 3.50 22.56
CA ASP A 520 -26.49 4.28 23.62
C ASP A 520 -24.96 4.34 23.52
N ALA A 521 -24.37 3.50 22.68
CA ALA A 521 -22.92 3.39 22.55
C ALA A 521 -22.33 4.58 21.78
N VAL A 522 -21.27 5.19 22.32
CA VAL A 522 -20.40 6.13 21.63
C VAL A 522 -19.03 5.51 21.50
N THR A 523 -18.49 5.51 20.30
CA THR A 523 -17.15 5.03 19.99
C THR A 523 -16.32 6.09 19.30
N ARG A 524 -15.00 5.90 19.23
CA ARG A 524 -14.10 6.86 18.58
C ARG A 524 -14.21 6.84 17.05
N TYR A 525 -14.61 5.72 16.46
CA TYR A 525 -14.50 5.45 15.01
C TYR A 525 -15.23 6.48 14.13
N ALA A 526 -16.54 6.58 14.21
CA ALA A 526 -17.29 7.56 13.42
C ALA A 526 -16.88 9.00 13.73
N ASN A 527 -16.62 9.27 14.99
CA ASN A 527 -16.32 10.61 15.49
C ASN A 527 -14.97 11.13 14.95
N MET A 528 -13.92 10.30 14.91
CA MET A 528 -12.63 10.71 14.35
C MET A 528 -12.70 10.94 12.84
N PHE A 529 -13.40 10.08 12.08
CA PHE A 529 -13.52 10.26 10.63
C PHE A 529 -14.37 11.48 10.27
N SER A 530 -15.43 11.80 11.05
CA SER A 530 -16.25 13.00 10.83
C SER A 530 -15.46 14.29 11.02
N VAL A 531 -14.45 14.28 11.90
CA VAL A 531 -13.55 15.42 12.15
C VAL A 531 -12.68 15.68 10.92
N PHE A 532 -11.89 14.73 10.50
CA PHE A 532 -10.93 15.02 9.42
C PHE A 532 -11.54 15.04 8.01
N PHE A 533 -12.71 14.45 7.78
CA PHE A 533 -13.49 14.68 6.55
C PHE A 533 -14.31 15.97 6.58
N GLN A 534 -14.34 16.67 7.72
CA GLN A 534 -15.07 17.94 7.91
C GLN A 534 -16.57 17.80 7.62
N TYR A 535 -17.20 16.72 8.09
CA TYR A 535 -18.63 16.46 7.91
C TYR A 535 -19.50 17.17 8.94
N LEU A 536 -18.90 17.74 9.97
CA LEU A 536 -19.55 18.50 11.03
C LEU A 536 -19.02 19.94 11.07
N ASN A 537 -19.81 20.86 11.60
CA ASN A 537 -19.36 22.22 11.85
C ASN A 537 -18.30 22.28 12.95
N GLU A 538 -17.61 23.40 13.09
CA GLU A 538 -16.48 23.58 14.01
C GLU A 538 -16.89 23.34 15.49
N ASP A 539 -18.10 23.82 15.92
CA ASP A 539 -18.58 23.63 17.29
C ASP A 539 -18.73 22.14 17.63
N LYS A 540 -19.32 21.37 16.73
CA LYS A 540 -19.46 19.90 16.90
C LYS A 540 -18.13 19.16 16.84
N GLN A 541 -17.19 19.60 16.01
CA GLN A 541 -15.84 19.02 16.01
C GLN A 541 -15.14 19.29 17.35
N GLN A 542 -15.25 20.48 17.91
CA GLN A 542 -14.71 20.78 19.24
C GLN A 542 -15.44 20.01 20.36
N ALA A 543 -16.75 19.80 20.24
CA ALA A 543 -17.50 18.95 21.17
C ALA A 543 -16.98 17.50 21.14
N ILE A 544 -16.82 16.90 19.96
CA ILE A 544 -16.25 15.54 19.79
C ILE A 544 -14.84 15.44 20.40
N LYS A 545 -14.01 16.46 20.24
CA LYS A 545 -12.69 16.49 20.85
C LYS A 545 -12.75 16.23 22.35
N GLN A 546 -13.66 16.90 23.05
CA GLN A 546 -13.78 16.80 24.51
C GLN A 546 -14.61 15.59 24.96
N SER A 547 -15.72 15.31 24.27
CA SER A 547 -16.64 14.25 24.67
C SER A 547 -16.18 12.84 24.30
N VAL A 548 -15.31 12.71 23.24
CA VAL A 548 -14.90 11.43 22.70
C VAL A 548 -13.38 11.25 22.67
N LEU A 549 -12.67 12.11 21.91
CA LEU A 549 -11.26 11.84 21.59
C LEU A 549 -10.32 12.02 22.78
N LEU A 550 -10.57 12.97 23.66
CA LEU A 550 -9.82 13.22 24.89
C LEU A 550 -10.53 12.67 26.13
N ASN A 551 -11.60 11.91 25.97
CA ASN A 551 -12.38 11.35 27.07
C ASN A 551 -11.93 9.91 27.36
N ASP A 552 -11.27 9.71 28.51
CA ASP A 552 -10.79 8.39 28.96
C ASP A 552 -11.90 7.38 29.28
N SER A 553 -13.16 7.81 29.45
CA SER A 553 -14.30 6.92 29.66
C SER A 553 -14.78 6.22 28.38
N ILE A 554 -14.40 6.73 27.22
CA ILE A 554 -14.70 6.10 25.92
C ILE A 554 -13.66 5.03 25.63
N LEU A 555 -14.12 3.87 25.16
CA LEU A 555 -13.28 2.70 24.86
C LEU A 555 -12.02 3.13 24.07
N LYS A 556 -10.86 2.83 24.65
CA LYS A 556 -9.57 3.15 24.02
C LYS A 556 -9.29 2.22 22.85
N ILE A 557 -8.66 2.77 21.85
CA ILE A 557 -8.16 2.01 20.69
C ILE A 557 -6.78 1.46 21.03
N THR A 558 -6.59 0.16 20.88
CA THR A 558 -5.33 -0.55 21.17
C THR A 558 -4.64 -1.06 19.90
N THR A 559 -5.27 -0.95 18.74
CA THR A 559 -4.65 -1.27 17.45
C THR A 559 -3.96 -0.04 16.87
N PRO A 560 -2.76 -0.14 16.31
CA PRO A 560 -2.16 0.97 15.54
C PRO A 560 -3.03 1.35 14.34
N TYR A 561 -3.79 0.39 13.79
CA TYR A 561 -4.72 0.57 12.69
C TYR A 561 -5.66 1.76 12.91
N MET A 562 -6.43 1.76 13.98
CA MET A 562 -7.38 2.84 14.26
C MET A 562 -6.76 3.99 15.08
N ARG A 563 -5.66 3.75 15.79
CA ARG A 563 -4.84 4.82 16.41
C ARG A 563 -4.31 5.81 15.36
N PHE A 564 -3.99 5.32 14.15
CA PHE A 564 -3.62 6.16 13.02
C PHE A 564 -4.64 7.31 12.80
N TYR A 565 -5.89 6.96 12.64
CA TYR A 565 -6.97 7.93 12.36
C TYR A 565 -7.37 8.75 13.59
N GLU A 566 -7.30 8.16 14.78
CA GLU A 566 -7.53 8.88 16.04
C GLU A 566 -6.51 10.01 16.20
N LEU A 567 -5.23 9.72 16.04
CA LEU A 567 -4.16 10.71 16.15
C LEU A 567 -4.19 11.73 15.00
N GLU A 568 -4.60 11.31 13.80
CA GLU A 568 -4.82 12.23 12.68
C GLU A 568 -5.94 13.22 13.00
N ALA A 569 -7.07 12.77 13.56
CA ALA A 569 -8.16 13.65 13.96
C ALA A 569 -7.72 14.66 15.04
N LEU A 570 -6.96 14.21 16.03
CA LEU A 570 -6.39 15.08 17.07
C LEU A 570 -5.41 16.12 16.48
N CYS A 571 -4.55 15.72 15.55
CA CYS A 571 -3.67 16.65 14.83
C CYS A 571 -4.48 17.69 14.02
N ALA A 572 -5.56 17.28 13.36
CA ALA A 572 -6.44 18.18 12.62
C ALA A 572 -7.12 19.21 13.55
N LEU A 573 -7.36 18.86 14.80
CA LEU A 573 -7.90 19.72 15.85
C LEU A 573 -6.85 20.56 16.59
N GLY A 574 -5.57 20.48 16.19
CA GLY A 574 -4.50 21.27 16.77
C GLY A 574 -3.86 20.69 18.04
N GLU A 575 -4.08 19.40 18.33
CA GLU A 575 -3.65 18.73 19.57
C GLU A 575 -2.29 17.99 19.40
N GLN A 576 -1.34 18.55 18.64
CA GLN A 576 -0.04 17.92 18.38
C GLN A 576 0.76 17.61 19.66
N ASP A 577 0.63 18.41 20.73
CA ASP A 577 1.31 18.12 22.00
C ASP A 577 0.74 16.85 22.67
N ALA A 578 -0.57 16.63 22.59
CA ALA A 578 -1.21 15.41 23.08
C ALA A 578 -0.83 14.22 22.22
N VAL A 579 -0.84 14.36 20.89
CA VAL A 579 -0.44 13.31 19.95
C VAL A 579 1.01 12.90 20.16
N MET A 580 1.93 13.83 20.45
CA MET A 580 3.32 13.52 20.75
C MET A 580 3.46 12.64 21.99
N LYS A 581 2.72 12.95 23.05
CA LYS A 581 2.71 12.14 24.28
C LYS A 581 2.18 10.74 23.98
N GLU A 582 1.09 10.62 23.23
CA GLU A 582 0.52 9.33 22.84
C GLU A 582 1.46 8.52 21.94
N MET A 583 2.14 9.13 20.97
CA MET A 583 3.15 8.44 20.16
C MET A 583 4.26 7.87 21.03
N LYS A 584 4.80 8.63 21.96
CA LYS A 584 5.85 8.17 22.87
C LYS A 584 5.35 7.09 23.84
N ALA A 585 4.13 7.20 24.35
CA ALA A 585 3.55 6.19 25.24
C ALA A 585 3.32 4.86 24.50
N TYR A 586 2.75 4.91 23.30
CA TYR A 586 2.34 3.72 22.55
C TYR A 586 3.52 3.08 21.79
N TRP A 587 4.14 3.81 20.85
CA TRP A 587 5.27 3.29 20.06
C TRP A 587 6.56 3.21 20.86
N GLY A 588 6.82 4.18 21.73
CA GLY A 588 7.91 4.09 22.71
C GLY A 588 7.71 2.96 23.71
N GLY A 589 6.47 2.60 24.05
CA GLY A 589 6.13 1.39 24.80
C GLY A 589 6.60 0.12 24.12
N MET A 590 6.27 -0.07 22.83
CA MET A 590 6.76 -1.21 22.04
C MET A 590 8.30 -1.25 21.96
N LEU A 591 8.97 -0.10 21.84
CA LEU A 591 10.44 -0.04 21.83
C LEU A 591 11.04 -0.50 23.16
N LYS A 592 10.41 -0.19 24.30
CA LYS A 592 10.84 -0.64 25.64
C LYS A 592 10.70 -2.14 25.81
N GLU A 593 9.70 -2.74 25.15
CA GLU A 593 9.52 -4.21 25.08
C GLU A 593 10.45 -4.87 24.05
N GLY A 594 11.37 -4.12 23.42
CA GLY A 594 12.39 -4.65 22.51
C GLY A 594 11.99 -4.72 21.03
N ALA A 595 10.95 -3.99 20.62
CA ALA A 595 10.51 -3.95 19.24
C ALA A 595 11.62 -3.47 18.29
N THR A 596 11.85 -4.23 17.22
CA THR A 596 12.73 -3.89 16.11
C THR A 596 11.96 -3.60 14.83
N SER A 597 10.67 -3.87 14.84
CA SER A 597 9.61 -3.50 13.91
C SER A 597 8.34 -3.25 14.72
N PHE A 598 7.34 -2.55 14.17
CA PHE A 598 6.12 -2.27 14.92
C PHE A 598 5.05 -3.35 14.74
N TRP A 599 4.28 -3.53 15.80
CA TRP A 599 3.42 -4.67 16.04
C TRP A 599 1.98 -4.45 15.54
N GLU A 600 1.28 -5.55 15.33
CA GLU A 600 -0.13 -5.61 14.94
C GLU A 600 -1.06 -4.98 15.99
N LYS A 601 -0.71 -5.13 17.27
CA LYS A 601 -1.45 -4.59 18.42
C LYS A 601 -0.51 -4.42 19.61
N TYR A 602 -0.75 -3.39 20.40
CA TYR A 602 -0.03 -3.14 21.65
C TYR A 602 -0.99 -2.67 22.74
N ASN A 603 -0.89 -3.28 23.90
CA ASN A 603 -1.57 -2.85 25.11
C ASN A 603 -0.53 -2.74 26.24
N SER A 604 -0.39 -1.55 26.82
CA SER A 604 0.57 -1.29 27.91
C SER A 604 0.28 -2.03 29.21
N GLU A 605 -0.90 -2.64 29.35
CA GLU A 605 -1.28 -3.46 30.50
C GLU A 605 -0.80 -4.92 30.37
N GLU A 606 -0.44 -5.36 29.16
CA GLU A 606 0.15 -6.68 28.91
C GLU A 606 1.61 -6.72 29.41
N THR A 607 2.07 -7.92 29.80
CA THR A 607 3.45 -8.12 30.24
C THR A 607 4.03 -9.44 29.70
N GLY A 608 5.33 -9.44 29.39
CA GLY A 608 6.07 -10.64 28.95
C GLY A 608 5.43 -11.28 27.71
N THR A 609 5.18 -12.60 27.76
CA THR A 609 4.61 -13.34 26.61
C THR A 609 3.17 -12.99 26.28
N GLN A 610 2.45 -12.22 27.11
CA GLN A 610 1.13 -11.71 26.76
C GLN A 610 1.19 -10.81 25.54
N HIS A 611 2.30 -10.07 25.35
CA HIS A 611 2.54 -9.26 24.16
C HIS A 611 2.63 -10.06 22.85
N LEU A 612 2.81 -11.38 22.91
CA LEU A 612 2.97 -12.26 21.76
C LEU A 612 1.64 -12.92 21.36
N ALA A 613 0.69 -12.98 22.31
CA ALA A 613 -0.57 -13.70 22.12
C ALA A 613 -1.61 -12.88 21.35
N MET A 614 -2.29 -13.53 20.40
CA MET A 614 -3.45 -13.01 19.68
C MET A 614 -4.22 -14.17 19.01
N TYR A 615 -5.51 -14.01 18.75
CA TYR A 615 -6.34 -15.00 18.06
C TYR A 615 -6.37 -16.37 18.76
N ASP A 616 -6.43 -16.39 20.10
CA ASP A 616 -6.37 -17.58 20.94
C ASP A 616 -5.12 -18.45 20.69
N ARG A 617 -4.03 -17.84 20.21
CA ARG A 617 -2.73 -18.48 19.97
C ARG A 617 -1.63 -17.75 20.76
N PRO A 618 -0.72 -18.48 21.43
CA PRO A 618 0.31 -17.87 22.29
C PRO A 618 1.29 -16.95 21.53
N TYR A 619 1.48 -17.19 20.24
CA TYR A 619 2.37 -16.40 19.36
C TYR A 619 1.64 -15.87 18.12
N GLY A 620 0.31 -15.72 18.20
CA GLY A 620 -0.53 -15.31 17.07
C GLY A 620 -0.35 -13.85 16.66
N LYS A 621 0.17 -12.97 17.53
CA LYS A 621 0.42 -11.57 17.18
C LYS A 621 1.59 -11.45 16.21
N SER A 622 1.46 -10.63 15.18
CA SER A 622 2.57 -10.26 14.31
C SER A 622 3.36 -9.11 14.93
N LEU A 623 4.67 -9.28 15.09
CA LEU A 623 5.57 -8.23 15.58
C LEU A 623 6.15 -7.36 14.48
N CYS A 624 5.75 -7.60 13.22
CA CYS A 624 6.02 -6.74 12.09
C CYS A 624 4.75 -6.58 11.24
N HIS A 625 4.03 -5.47 11.43
CA HIS A 625 2.76 -5.19 10.77
C HIS A 625 2.75 -3.77 10.22
N ALA A 626 2.38 -3.61 8.94
CA ALA A 626 2.49 -2.36 8.20
C ALA A 626 1.79 -1.18 8.89
N TRP A 627 0.57 -1.36 9.37
CA TRP A 627 -0.18 -0.31 10.06
C TRP A 627 0.47 0.20 11.36
N GLY A 628 1.48 -0.53 11.88
CA GLY A 628 2.29 -0.07 13.01
C GLY A 628 3.20 1.11 12.67
N ALA A 629 3.44 1.43 11.40
CA ALA A 629 4.39 2.46 11.00
C ALA A 629 3.80 3.88 10.88
N SER A 630 2.57 4.10 11.34
CA SER A 630 1.85 5.37 11.22
C SER A 630 2.55 6.66 11.73
N PRO A 631 3.51 6.63 12.67
CA PRO A 631 4.29 7.82 13.01
C PRO A 631 4.98 8.51 11.82
N ILE A 632 5.36 7.76 10.77
CA ILE A 632 5.96 8.33 9.55
C ILE A 632 5.02 9.37 8.92
N TYR A 633 3.77 8.99 8.71
CA TYR A 633 2.74 9.86 8.14
C TYR A 633 2.41 11.05 9.04
N LEU A 634 2.22 10.82 10.34
CA LEU A 634 1.87 11.86 11.30
C LEU A 634 2.99 12.90 11.40
N LEU A 635 4.25 12.47 11.50
CA LEU A 635 5.40 13.36 11.58
C LEU A 635 5.60 14.16 10.27
N GLY A 636 5.41 13.54 9.12
CA GLY A 636 5.52 14.23 7.82
C GLY A 636 4.40 15.23 7.58
N LYS A 637 3.14 14.82 7.77
CA LYS A 637 1.95 15.62 7.44
C LYS A 637 1.65 16.70 8.48
N TYR A 638 1.84 16.44 9.78
CA TYR A 638 1.35 17.30 10.85
C TYR A 638 2.43 17.96 11.71
N TYR A 639 3.66 17.41 11.73
CA TYR A 639 4.79 18.05 12.42
C TYR A 639 5.69 18.80 11.43
N LEU A 640 6.24 18.17 10.40
CA LEU A 640 6.85 18.90 9.27
C LEU A 640 5.80 19.71 8.52
N GLY A 641 4.55 19.29 8.57
CA GLY A 641 3.38 20.03 8.11
C GLY A 641 3.22 20.11 6.60
N VAL A 642 3.81 19.19 5.84
CA VAL A 642 3.80 19.20 4.37
C VAL A 642 2.66 18.38 3.82
N LYS A 643 1.84 18.98 2.94
CA LYS A 643 0.73 18.28 2.26
C LYS A 643 0.42 18.88 0.90
N PRO A 644 -0.09 18.10 -0.07
CA PRO A 644 -0.61 18.64 -1.31
C PRO A 644 -1.89 19.45 -1.04
N VAL A 645 -2.04 20.57 -1.73
CA VAL A 645 -3.27 21.38 -1.81
C VAL A 645 -3.98 21.13 -3.13
N LYS A 646 -3.20 20.95 -4.20
CA LYS A 646 -3.66 20.48 -5.49
C LYS A 646 -2.93 19.20 -5.85
N GLU A 647 -3.57 18.42 -6.69
CA GLU A 647 -3.08 17.12 -7.13
C GLU A 647 -1.62 17.17 -7.59
N GLY A 648 -0.84 16.14 -7.23
CA GLY A 648 0.54 15.99 -7.61
C GLY A 648 1.45 17.11 -7.10
N TYR A 649 1.10 17.75 -5.99
CA TYR A 649 1.85 18.89 -5.45
C TYR A 649 1.99 20.08 -6.42
N LYS A 650 1.06 20.25 -7.37
CA LYS A 650 0.99 21.47 -8.19
C LYS A 650 0.90 22.71 -7.32
N GLU A 651 0.22 22.58 -6.18
CA GLU A 651 0.26 23.51 -5.07
C GLU A 651 0.36 22.74 -3.75
N PHE A 652 1.24 23.17 -2.84
CA PHE A 652 1.44 22.54 -1.54
C PHE A 652 1.33 23.54 -0.39
N ALA A 653 0.97 23.03 0.78
CA ALA A 653 1.01 23.79 2.03
C ALA A 653 2.08 23.21 2.95
N ILE A 654 2.77 24.10 3.66
CA ILE A 654 3.71 23.77 4.72
C ILE A 654 3.26 24.51 5.98
N ALA A 655 2.93 23.77 7.04
CA ALA A 655 2.47 24.33 8.30
C ALA A 655 3.12 23.58 9.47
N PRO A 656 4.42 23.81 9.73
CA PRO A 656 5.15 23.02 10.71
C PRO A 656 4.75 23.36 12.14
N VAL A 657 4.72 22.30 13.01
CA VAL A 657 4.37 22.41 14.42
C VAL A 657 5.35 21.60 15.25
N LEU A 658 6.03 22.24 16.22
CA LEU A 658 7.04 21.57 17.06
C LEU A 658 6.46 20.49 17.97
N GLY A 659 5.22 20.64 18.46
CA GLY A 659 4.61 19.66 19.37
C GLY A 659 5.45 19.38 20.62
N GLY A 660 6.01 20.45 21.25
CA GLY A 660 6.88 20.33 22.42
C GLY A 660 8.37 20.08 22.11
N LEU A 661 8.75 19.85 20.86
CA LEU A 661 10.16 19.68 20.47
C LEU A 661 10.93 21.01 20.51
N LYS A 662 12.25 20.95 20.74
CA LYS A 662 13.15 22.11 20.66
C LYS A 662 13.51 22.46 19.21
N TRP A 663 13.69 21.44 18.39
CA TRP A 663 13.90 21.54 16.95
C TRP A 663 13.50 20.22 16.27
N MET A 664 13.17 20.35 15.00
CA MET A 664 12.95 19.21 14.11
C MET A 664 13.40 19.57 12.69
N GLU A 665 13.75 18.57 11.91
CA GLU A 665 14.02 18.68 10.48
C GLU A 665 13.60 17.42 9.76
N GLY A 666 13.32 17.54 8.47
CA GLY A 666 13.03 16.39 7.65
C GLY A 666 12.77 16.75 6.20
N THR A 667 12.70 15.70 5.39
CA THR A 667 12.43 15.78 3.96
C THR A 667 11.14 15.02 3.66
N VAL A 668 10.25 15.65 2.91
CA VAL A 668 9.03 15.03 2.38
C VAL A 668 9.16 14.90 0.86
N PRO A 669 9.09 13.70 0.30
CA PRO A 669 9.15 13.50 -1.14
C PRO A 669 7.89 14.00 -1.83
N THR A 670 8.05 14.39 -3.09
CA THR A 670 6.96 14.79 -4.00
C THR A 670 7.16 14.05 -5.34
N PRO A 671 6.17 14.07 -6.25
CA PRO A 671 6.34 13.41 -7.55
C PRO A 671 7.59 13.84 -8.32
N ASN A 672 7.95 15.11 -8.24
CA ASN A 672 9.02 15.71 -9.06
C ASN A 672 10.21 16.22 -8.25
N GLY A 673 10.23 15.96 -6.92
CA GLY A 673 11.33 16.44 -6.09
C GLY A 673 11.09 16.23 -4.60
N ASN A 674 11.62 17.12 -3.78
CA ASN A 674 11.54 17.00 -2.32
C ASN A 674 11.26 18.38 -1.69
N ILE A 675 10.60 18.36 -0.54
CA ILE A 675 10.42 19.54 0.32
C ILE A 675 11.15 19.27 1.62
N HIS A 676 12.17 20.09 1.89
CA HIS A 676 12.91 20.06 3.16
C HIS A 676 12.39 21.12 4.11
N VAL A 677 12.16 20.74 5.36
CA VAL A 677 11.66 21.62 6.43
C VAL A 677 12.56 21.49 7.64
N TYR A 678 13.00 22.62 8.19
CA TYR A 678 13.63 22.75 9.51
C TYR A 678 12.84 23.75 10.34
N MET A 679 12.64 23.46 11.61
CA MET A 679 12.00 24.37 12.56
C MET A 679 12.61 24.28 13.95
N ASN A 680 12.83 25.44 14.58
CA ASN A 680 13.05 25.60 16.02
C ASN A 680 12.18 26.77 16.54
N SER A 681 12.27 27.11 17.81
CA SER A 681 11.43 28.17 18.44
C SER A 681 11.61 29.60 17.85
N LYS A 682 12.57 29.81 16.96
CA LYS A 682 12.90 31.15 16.42
C LYS A 682 13.00 31.19 14.91
N THR A 683 13.30 30.06 14.28
CA THR A 683 13.67 30.01 12.87
C THR A 683 12.97 28.83 12.18
N MET A 684 12.44 29.07 10.99
CA MET A 684 12.03 28.04 10.04
C MET A 684 12.93 28.15 8.80
N LYS A 685 13.32 27.00 8.23
CA LYS A 685 13.95 26.92 6.92
C LYS A 685 13.14 25.97 6.07
N VAL A 686 12.82 26.39 4.86
CA VAL A 686 12.05 25.60 3.93
C VAL A 686 12.68 25.69 2.55
N LYS A 687 12.89 24.52 1.91
CA LYS A 687 13.37 24.41 0.54
C LYS A 687 12.51 23.40 -0.21
N ALA A 688 11.83 23.84 -1.26
CA ALA A 688 11.14 22.98 -2.20
C ALA A 688 11.92 22.94 -3.51
N THR A 689 12.27 21.75 -4.00
CA THR A 689 13.04 21.64 -5.26
C THR A 689 12.20 21.97 -6.47
N GLU A 690 10.89 21.71 -6.42
CA GLU A 690 9.92 21.98 -7.47
C GLU A 690 8.54 22.32 -6.88
N GLY A 691 7.64 22.82 -7.72
CA GLY A 691 6.27 23.14 -7.36
C GLY A 691 6.12 24.57 -6.81
N LYS A 692 4.87 24.93 -6.53
CA LYS A 692 4.47 26.19 -5.93
C LYS A 692 3.69 25.93 -4.66
N GLY A 693 3.95 26.70 -3.63
CA GLY A 693 3.23 26.49 -2.37
C GLY A 693 3.35 27.67 -1.42
N TYR A 694 2.96 27.43 -0.19
CA TYR A 694 3.06 28.44 0.85
C TYR A 694 3.43 27.85 2.22
N LEU A 695 4.17 28.64 2.97
CA LEU A 695 4.50 28.40 4.38
C LEU A 695 3.53 29.19 5.26
N THR A 696 2.83 28.50 6.15
CA THR A 696 2.02 29.09 7.20
C THR A 696 2.91 29.31 8.44
N ILE A 697 2.93 30.52 8.94
CA ILE A 697 3.78 30.91 10.07
C ILE A 697 2.89 31.43 11.20
N LYS A 698 2.94 30.79 12.36
CA LYS A 698 2.33 31.32 13.58
C LYS A 698 3.32 32.24 14.27
N SER A 699 3.01 33.53 14.41
CA SER A 699 3.93 34.53 15.00
C SER A 699 3.15 35.71 15.58
N ARG A 700 3.46 36.08 16.82
CA ARG A 700 2.87 37.26 17.52
C ARG A 700 3.28 38.58 16.88
N ARG A 701 4.43 38.61 16.20
CA ARG A 701 4.96 39.77 15.49
C ARG A 701 5.15 39.45 14.01
N PRO A 702 5.17 40.47 13.12
CA PRO A 702 5.47 40.22 11.72
C PRO A 702 6.75 39.40 11.54
N PRO A 703 6.71 38.21 10.92
CA PRO A 703 7.91 37.44 10.66
C PRO A 703 8.79 38.12 9.59
N LYS A 704 10.09 37.84 9.60
CA LYS A 704 11.04 38.30 8.58
C LYS A 704 11.52 37.12 7.78
N ALA A 705 11.53 37.25 6.45
CA ALA A 705 12.04 36.25 5.54
C ALA A 705 13.23 36.83 4.74
N ASN A 706 14.18 35.96 4.36
CA ASN A 706 15.27 36.33 3.47
C ASN A 706 14.81 36.58 2.03
N ILE A 707 13.77 35.85 1.59
CA ILE A 707 13.17 35.95 0.25
C ILE A 707 11.65 35.97 0.40
N GLY A 708 10.99 36.91 -0.29
CA GLY A 708 9.56 37.11 -0.23
C GLY A 708 9.13 37.92 1.00
N THR A 709 7.89 38.35 1.02
CA THR A 709 7.30 39.12 2.12
C THR A 709 6.15 38.35 2.74
N PRO A 710 6.20 37.99 4.03
CA PRO A 710 5.09 37.35 4.70
C PRO A 710 3.83 38.26 4.73
N GLU A 711 2.70 37.71 4.33
CA GLU A 711 1.40 38.37 4.31
C GLU A 711 0.59 37.95 5.54
N LYS A 712 -0.11 38.90 6.20
CA LYS A 712 -0.97 38.59 7.33
C LYS A 712 -2.28 37.97 6.84
N VAL A 713 -2.57 36.75 7.30
CA VAL A 713 -3.83 36.01 6.97
C VAL A 713 -4.89 36.26 8.03
N SER A 714 -4.51 36.17 9.30
CA SER A 714 -5.36 36.46 10.46
C SER A 714 -4.49 36.92 11.64
N GLU A 715 -5.08 37.13 12.80
CA GLU A 715 -4.32 37.49 13.99
C GLU A 715 -3.33 36.35 14.35
N GLY A 716 -2.04 36.69 14.44
CA GLY A 716 -0.98 35.74 14.75
C GLY A 716 -0.64 34.73 13.64
N VAL A 717 -1.29 34.78 12.48
CA VAL A 717 -1.08 33.85 11.36
C VAL A 717 -0.61 34.60 10.11
N TRP A 718 0.49 34.16 9.56
CA TRP A 718 1.12 34.72 8.38
C TRP A 718 1.32 33.67 7.30
N ARG A 719 1.40 34.07 6.04
CA ARG A 719 1.66 33.24 4.87
C ARG A 719 2.86 33.78 4.10
N LEU A 720 3.79 32.91 3.73
CA LEU A 720 4.89 33.20 2.82
C LEU A 720 4.81 32.29 1.61
N TRP A 721 4.75 32.86 0.40
CA TRP A 721 4.73 32.11 -0.84
C TRP A 721 6.11 31.51 -1.16
N ILE A 722 6.10 30.27 -1.66
CA ILE A 722 7.27 29.52 -2.13
C ILE A 722 7.02 29.25 -3.61
N ASP A 723 7.75 29.96 -4.45
CA ASP A 723 7.59 29.98 -5.92
C ASP A 723 8.93 29.77 -6.66
N SER A 724 10.00 29.46 -5.93
CA SER A 724 11.33 29.17 -6.46
C SER A 724 12.05 28.15 -5.58
N PRO A 725 13.06 27.41 -6.10
CA PRO A 725 13.78 26.38 -5.36
C PRO A 725 14.75 26.91 -4.30
N GLU A 726 14.86 28.24 -4.16
CA GLU A 726 15.75 28.85 -3.18
C GLU A 726 15.22 28.64 -1.75
N GLU A 727 16.13 28.43 -0.79
CA GLU A 727 15.77 28.23 0.61
C GLU A 727 15.16 29.50 1.22
N ARG A 728 13.98 29.37 1.80
CA ARG A 728 13.33 30.41 2.63
C ARG A 728 13.78 30.24 4.07
N ILE A 729 14.40 31.29 4.61
CA ILE A 729 14.78 31.37 6.03
C ILE A 729 13.89 32.43 6.69
N VAL A 730 13.07 31.97 7.63
CA VAL A 730 12.07 32.82 8.31
C VAL A 730 12.41 32.94 9.78
N THR A 731 12.53 34.17 10.29
CA THR A 731 12.62 34.45 11.72
C THR A 731 11.25 34.90 12.22
N TYR A 732 10.80 34.33 13.33
CA TYR A 732 9.47 34.54 13.87
C TYR A 732 9.46 34.55 15.41
N HIS A 733 8.32 34.86 16.03
CA HIS A 733 8.15 34.97 17.48
C HIS A 733 6.86 34.21 17.88
N LEU A 734 6.97 33.07 18.57
CA LEU A 734 5.85 32.31 19.12
C LEU A 734 5.13 33.07 20.25
#